data_8f6704bb36e68501e9eb4ff727a676b2
#
_entry.id   8f6704bb36e68501e9eb4ff727a676b2
#
_cell.length_a   1.000
_cell.length_b   1.000
_cell.length_c   1.000
_cell.angle_alpha   90.00
_cell.angle_beta   90.00
_cell.angle_gamma   90.00
#
_symmetry.space_group_name_H-M   'P 1'
#
loop_
_entity.id
_entity.type
_entity.pdbx_description
1 polymer ?
#
loop_
_entity_poly.entity_id
_entity_poly.type
_entity_poly.pdbx_seq_one_letter_code
_entity_poly.pdbx_strand_id
1 'polypeptide(L)'
;VESVHAYSGLKSGTPVGVDTRKKWLQRHKQGYPGVPYRKLFFLQGATLAKIIYTRTDEAPLLATYSLKPVVEAFAATAGIDVETRDISLAGRILSQFSDYLTKEQRVDDALAELGKLAQTPEANIIKLPNISASVPQMKAAIAELQSQGYALPDYPDSPSTDEEKDVRARYDAVKGSAVNPVLREGNSDRRAPVAVKNFAKAHPHRMGVWSQSSKTNVATMDDHDFRHNEKSVIMPTDDVLTIKLVGADGTETVLKSDLKVLAGEVIDGTFMSAKALDQFLAAQVARAKEEGVLFSTHLKATMMKVSDPVLFGHVVRAYFADVFDQYGDQLNAAGLNGENGLAAIYAGLDSLDNGAEIKAAFDKALAEGPALAMVNSDKGITNLHVPSDVIVDASMPAMIRTSGHMWNAAGEEQDTLAVIPDSSYAGVYQTVIDDCRAHGAFDPSTMGTVPNVGLMAQKAEEYGSHDKTFKIPADGTVQVVNSAGDVLIEHAVEAGDIWRACQTKDAPIQDWVKLAVTRSRLSGMPAIFWLDPERAHDRNLTTLVEKYLKDHDTEGLDISIKSPVEATQVSIDRIREGKDTISVTGNVLRDYNTDLFPILELGTSAKMLSVVPLMAGGGLFETGAGGSAPKHVQQLVEENHLRWDSLGEFLALAESLRHFANTDGNAKAAVLADALDRATETLLNEGKSPSRKAGEIDNRGSHFYLTLNWAKELATQTEDADLAAVFAPVAEALAAAESEITATFIDVQGSPADLGGYYSPSEEKTNAVMRPSSTFNAIIDGVKK
;
A
#
# COMPACT_ATOMS: atom_id res chain seq x y z
N VAL A 1 -9.63 -44.28 -40.91
CA VAL A 1 -8.90 -45.45 -41.37
C VAL A 1 -7.56 -45.45 -40.61
N GLU A 2 -7.56 -46.31 -39.60
CA GLU A 2 -6.48 -47.19 -39.09
C GLU A 2 -5.17 -46.54 -38.72
N SER A 3 -4.51 -46.87 -37.61
CA SER A 3 -4.55 -48.09 -36.77
C SER A 3 -3.91 -47.82 -35.39
N VAL A 4 -4.50 -48.44 -34.44
CA VAL A 4 -4.02 -48.85 -33.10
C VAL A 4 -2.68 -49.57 -33.14
N HIS A 5 -1.77 -49.32 -32.17
CA HIS A 5 -1.16 -50.45 -31.43
C HIS A 5 -0.62 -50.00 -30.05
N ALA A 6 -1.09 -50.71 -29.05
CA ALA A 6 -0.69 -50.65 -27.65
C ALA A 6 0.67 -51.26 -27.40
N TYR A 7 1.40 -50.80 -26.38
CA TYR A 7 2.21 -51.66 -25.55
C TYR A 7 2.16 -51.26 -24.07
N SER A 8 1.68 -52.19 -23.29
CA SER A 8 1.67 -52.22 -21.83
C SER A 8 3.07 -52.43 -21.25
N GLY A 9 3.33 -51.81 -20.12
CA GLY A 9 4.53 -52.08 -19.34
C GLY A 9 4.55 -51.29 -18.03
N LEU A 10 3.88 -51.85 -17.03
CA LEU A 10 4.02 -51.46 -15.61
C LEU A 10 5.48 -51.61 -15.15
N LYS A 11 6.07 -50.57 -14.52
CA LYS A 11 6.89 -50.76 -13.30
C LYS A 11 6.85 -49.51 -12.42
N SER A 12 6.51 -49.76 -11.20
CA SER A 12 6.42 -48.99 -9.97
C SER A 12 7.65 -48.10 -9.65
N GLY A 13 7.37 -46.91 -9.14
CA GLY A 13 8.02 -46.38 -7.92
C GLY A 13 9.27 -45.55 -8.09
N THR A 14 9.12 -44.27 -7.87
CA THR A 14 9.92 -43.53 -6.85
C THR A 14 9.45 -42.07 -6.75
N PRO A 15 9.36 -41.47 -5.57
CA PRO A 15 8.86 -40.12 -5.41
C PRO A 15 9.96 -39.10 -5.77
N VAL A 16 9.65 -38.20 -6.67
CA VAL A 16 10.47 -37.02 -7.00
C VAL A 16 10.14 -35.95 -5.96
N GLY A 17 10.91 -35.91 -4.87
CA GLY A 17 10.64 -34.96 -3.81
C GLY A 17 11.80 -34.54 -2.92
N VAL A 18 13.06 -34.96 -3.19
CA VAL A 18 14.14 -34.74 -2.24
C VAL A 18 15.33 -33.93 -2.82
N ASP A 19 15.40 -33.70 -4.11
CA ASP A 19 16.62 -33.13 -4.71
C ASP A 19 16.65 -31.61 -4.88
N THR A 20 15.48 -30.97 -4.90
CA THR A 20 15.40 -29.50 -4.98
C THR A 20 15.71 -28.82 -3.64
N ARG A 21 15.37 -29.44 -2.50
CA ARG A 21 15.69 -28.91 -1.15
C ARG A 21 17.21 -28.94 -0.86
N LYS A 22 17.89 -29.96 -1.27
CA LYS A 22 19.36 -30.07 -1.06
C LYS A 22 20.15 -29.06 -1.91
N LYS A 23 19.66 -28.72 -3.10
CA LYS A 23 20.28 -27.68 -3.94
C LYS A 23 20.07 -26.29 -3.40
N TRP A 24 18.92 -26.02 -2.77
CA TRP A 24 18.64 -24.73 -2.12
C TRP A 24 19.52 -24.52 -0.87
N LEU A 25 19.63 -25.54 -0.01
CA LEU A 25 20.47 -25.50 1.20
C LEU A 25 21.99 -25.45 0.90
N GLN A 26 22.44 -26.04 -0.20
CA GLN A 26 23.84 -25.93 -0.61
C GLN A 26 24.19 -24.56 -1.20
N ARG A 27 23.26 -23.85 -1.83
CA ARG A 27 23.49 -22.50 -2.35
C ARG A 27 23.58 -21.44 -1.27
N HIS A 28 23.00 -21.66 -0.11
CA HIS A 28 23.01 -20.70 1.01
C HIS A 28 24.20 -20.87 1.97
N LYS A 29 25.07 -21.84 1.74
CA LYS A 29 26.33 -22.02 2.52
C LYS A 29 27.55 -21.32 1.94
N GLN A 30 27.44 -20.65 0.81
CA GLN A 30 28.54 -19.85 0.26
C GLN A 30 28.34 -18.38 0.63
N GLY A 31 29.09 -17.95 1.66
CA GLY A 31 29.19 -16.55 2.04
C GLY A 31 29.67 -15.68 0.87
N TYR A 32 29.21 -14.44 0.84
CA TYR A 32 29.55 -13.42 -0.14
C TYR A 32 31.07 -13.32 -0.38
N PRO A 33 31.58 -13.48 -1.61
CA PRO A 33 32.93 -13.08 -1.92
C PRO A 33 32.95 -11.63 -2.36
N GLY A 34 33.51 -10.75 -1.54
CA GLY A 34 33.81 -9.40 -1.98
C GLY A 34 33.69 -8.26 -0.97
N VAL A 35 33.24 -8.49 0.25
CA VAL A 35 33.32 -7.48 1.30
C VAL A 35 34.40 -7.90 2.31
N PRO A 36 35.46 -7.12 2.54
CA PRO A 36 36.46 -7.46 3.54
C PRO A 36 35.83 -7.37 4.93
N TYR A 37 35.71 -8.53 5.60
CA TYR A 37 35.42 -8.58 7.02
C TYR A 37 36.47 -7.75 7.77
N ARG A 38 36.11 -6.53 8.17
CA ARG A 38 36.82 -5.85 9.23
C ARG A 38 36.57 -6.61 10.53
N LYS A 39 37.57 -7.36 10.98
CA LYS A 39 37.69 -7.74 12.37
C LYS A 39 37.71 -6.45 13.19
N LEU A 40 36.58 -6.03 13.72
CA LEU A 40 36.52 -5.03 14.78
C LEU A 40 36.36 -5.73 16.12
N PHE A 41 37.30 -5.43 16.96
CA PHE A 41 37.48 -5.72 18.36
C PHE A 41 36.16 -5.85 19.14
N PHE A 42 36.00 -7.00 19.78
CA PHE A 42 35.15 -7.17 20.95
C PHE A 42 35.67 -6.27 22.08
N LEU A 43 34.97 -5.20 22.37
CA LEU A 43 35.06 -4.47 23.65
C LEU A 43 33.72 -3.80 23.95
N GLN A 44 33.09 -4.33 25.00
CA GLN A 44 32.09 -3.70 25.90
C GLN A 44 30.73 -3.29 25.30
N GLY A 45 29.71 -4.01 25.74
CA GLY A 45 28.29 -3.70 25.58
C GLY A 45 27.73 -4.29 24.27
N ALA A 46 27.51 -5.59 24.24
CA ALA A 46 26.67 -6.19 23.21
C ALA A 46 25.28 -5.55 23.35
N THR A 47 24.95 -4.60 22.46
CA THR A 47 23.59 -4.16 22.28
C THR A 47 22.82 -5.39 21.84
N LEU A 48 21.87 -5.85 22.65
CA LEU A 48 20.98 -6.94 22.28
C LEU A 48 20.30 -6.58 20.96
N ALA A 49 20.18 -7.53 20.06
CA ALA A 49 19.39 -7.38 18.83
C ALA A 49 17.94 -7.05 19.25
N LYS A 50 17.35 -6.04 18.63
CA LYS A 50 16.05 -5.50 19.05
C LYS A 50 15.08 -5.43 17.90
N ILE A 51 13.89 -5.99 18.07
CA ILE A 51 12.72 -5.70 17.24
C ILE A 51 11.98 -4.52 17.85
N ILE A 52 11.76 -3.47 17.10
CA ILE A 52 10.86 -2.39 17.47
C ILE A 52 9.46 -2.73 16.96
N TYR A 53 8.56 -3.05 17.86
CA TYR A 53 7.16 -3.33 17.56
C TYR A 53 6.35 -2.06 17.80
N THR A 54 5.78 -1.45 16.75
CA THR A 54 5.07 -0.17 16.93
C THR A 54 3.74 -0.36 17.66
N ARG A 55 3.49 0.45 18.70
CA ARG A 55 2.15 0.65 19.24
C ARG A 55 1.41 1.61 18.31
N THR A 56 0.20 1.24 17.92
CA THR A 56 -0.58 1.94 16.93
C THR A 56 -2.01 2.21 17.41
N ASP A 57 -2.99 2.22 16.51
CA ASP A 57 -4.38 2.59 16.76
C ASP A 57 -5.31 1.39 16.50
N GLU A 58 -6.53 1.45 17.00
CA GLU A 58 -7.68 0.63 16.61
C GLU A 58 -7.44 -0.90 16.69
N ALA A 59 -7.98 -1.68 15.75
CA ALA A 59 -7.89 -3.14 15.77
C ALA A 59 -6.45 -3.67 15.76
N PRO A 60 -5.47 -3.13 15.01
CA PRO A 60 -4.08 -3.54 15.12
C PRO A 60 -3.48 -3.35 16.51
N LEU A 61 -3.81 -2.24 17.20
CA LEU A 61 -3.40 -2.03 18.59
C LEU A 61 -3.98 -3.12 19.49
N LEU A 62 -5.26 -3.41 19.36
CA LEU A 62 -5.94 -4.42 20.18
C LEU A 62 -5.34 -5.81 19.97
N ALA A 63 -5.07 -6.19 18.71
CA ALA A 63 -4.41 -7.45 18.36
C ALA A 63 -3.01 -7.57 18.98
N THR A 64 -2.28 -6.47 19.12
CA THR A 64 -0.95 -6.43 19.75
C THR A 64 -0.97 -6.93 21.19
N TYR A 65 -2.01 -6.65 21.98
CA TYR A 65 -2.13 -7.12 23.35
C TYR A 65 -2.13 -8.66 23.46
N SER A 66 -2.70 -9.34 22.47
CA SER A 66 -2.73 -10.80 22.41
C SER A 66 -1.46 -11.40 21.79
N LEU A 67 -0.89 -10.78 20.74
CA LEU A 67 0.23 -11.34 19.98
C LEU A 67 1.61 -11.02 20.58
N LYS A 68 1.83 -9.77 21.00
CA LYS A 68 3.16 -9.30 21.45
C LYS A 68 3.78 -10.16 22.55
N PRO A 69 3.05 -10.63 23.58
CA PRO A 69 3.63 -11.54 24.60
C PRO A 69 4.18 -12.83 24.01
N VAL A 70 3.57 -13.37 22.96
CA VAL A 70 4.07 -14.55 22.23
C VAL A 70 5.36 -14.19 21.48
N VAL A 71 5.35 -13.06 20.76
CA VAL A 71 6.52 -12.57 20.02
C VAL A 71 7.72 -12.38 20.97
N GLU A 72 7.51 -11.71 22.09
CA GLU A 72 8.55 -11.51 23.12
C GLU A 72 9.11 -12.84 23.66
N ALA A 73 8.21 -13.78 23.97
CA ALA A 73 8.61 -15.07 24.53
C ALA A 73 9.44 -15.90 23.54
N PHE A 74 9.03 -15.93 22.28
CA PHE A 74 9.70 -16.71 21.24
C PHE A 74 11.01 -16.04 20.78
N ALA A 75 11.01 -14.73 20.53
CA ALA A 75 12.20 -13.98 20.12
C ALA A 75 13.32 -14.02 21.19
N ALA A 76 12.96 -14.01 22.46
CA ALA A 76 13.91 -14.10 23.57
C ALA A 76 14.75 -15.39 23.52
N THR A 77 14.22 -16.50 22.97
CA THR A 77 14.97 -17.77 22.80
C THR A 77 16.12 -17.66 21.80
N ALA A 78 16.07 -16.66 20.91
CA ALA A 78 17.13 -16.29 19.99
C ALA A 78 18.00 -15.12 20.49
N GLY A 79 17.81 -14.65 21.72
CA GLY A 79 18.50 -13.50 22.28
C GLY A 79 18.07 -12.15 21.68
N ILE A 80 16.83 -12.08 21.20
CA ILE A 80 16.26 -10.88 20.59
C ILE A 80 15.27 -10.24 21.58
N ASP A 81 15.47 -8.96 21.86
CA ASP A 81 14.56 -8.13 22.63
C ASP A 81 13.46 -7.56 21.75
N VAL A 82 12.27 -7.32 22.33
CA VAL A 82 11.15 -6.67 21.66
C VAL A 82 10.76 -5.41 22.43
N GLU A 83 11.01 -4.26 21.85
CA GLU A 83 10.64 -2.96 22.41
C GLU A 83 9.45 -2.36 21.69
N THR A 84 8.69 -1.51 22.39
CA THR A 84 7.54 -0.81 21.82
C THR A 84 7.84 0.68 21.65
N ARG A 85 7.42 1.25 20.52
CA ARG A 85 7.40 2.69 20.26
C ARG A 85 6.00 3.11 19.83
N ASP A 86 5.46 4.15 20.47
CA ASP A 86 4.08 4.57 20.30
C ASP A 86 3.92 5.58 19.14
N ILE A 87 3.37 5.12 18.04
CA ILE A 87 3.01 5.94 16.86
C ILE A 87 1.51 6.15 16.73
N SER A 88 0.72 5.81 17.74
CA SER A 88 -0.72 6.04 17.77
C SER A 88 -1.06 7.53 17.63
N LEU A 89 -2.28 7.84 17.22
CA LEU A 89 -2.74 9.23 17.15
C LEU A 89 -2.65 9.91 18.52
N ALA A 90 -3.05 9.23 19.59
CA ALA A 90 -2.95 9.74 20.96
C ALA A 90 -1.48 10.01 21.35
N GLY A 91 -0.57 9.07 21.13
CA GLY A 91 0.86 9.24 21.41
C GLY A 91 1.47 10.41 20.65
N ARG A 92 1.15 10.55 19.36
CA ARG A 92 1.63 11.66 18.54
C ARG A 92 1.07 13.02 19.00
N ILE A 93 -0.20 13.09 19.42
CA ILE A 93 -0.77 14.30 20.02
C ILE A 93 -0.03 14.64 21.31
N LEU A 94 0.07 13.72 22.25
CA LEU A 94 0.68 13.98 23.55
C LEU A 94 2.13 14.43 23.45
N SER A 95 2.92 13.87 22.53
CA SER A 95 4.31 14.27 22.33
C SER A 95 4.47 15.72 21.85
N GLN A 96 3.51 16.24 21.07
CA GLN A 96 3.54 17.62 20.57
C GLN A 96 3.14 18.65 21.63
N PHE A 97 2.48 18.25 22.72
CA PHE A 97 1.95 19.12 23.75
C PHE A 97 2.55 18.87 25.14
N SER A 98 3.79 18.41 25.21
CA SER A 98 4.47 18.08 26.46
C SER A 98 4.55 19.24 27.47
N ASP A 99 4.51 20.48 26.99
CA ASP A 99 4.49 21.70 27.80
C ASP A 99 3.13 21.96 28.50
N TYR A 100 2.05 21.40 28.01
CA TYR A 100 0.70 21.42 28.63
C TYR A 100 0.48 20.32 29.67
N LEU A 101 1.36 19.30 29.68
CA LEU A 101 1.20 18.07 30.44
C LEU A 101 2.01 18.08 31.75
N THR A 102 1.50 17.40 32.79
CA THR A 102 2.27 17.12 33.99
C THR A 102 3.50 16.26 33.65
N LYS A 103 4.50 16.23 34.52
CA LYS A 103 5.72 15.46 34.27
C LYS A 103 5.44 13.96 34.04
N GLU A 104 4.45 13.43 34.75
CA GLU A 104 4.04 12.02 34.69
C GLU A 104 3.24 11.68 33.43
N GLN A 105 2.61 12.69 32.79
CA GLN A 105 1.82 12.53 31.56
C GLN A 105 2.65 12.73 30.28
N ARG A 106 3.87 13.24 30.42
CA ARG A 106 4.73 13.51 29.25
C ARG A 106 5.19 12.21 28.63
N VAL A 107 5.14 12.18 27.29
CA VAL A 107 5.65 11.09 26.47
C VAL A 107 6.71 11.62 25.51
N ASP A 108 7.67 10.76 25.18
CA ASP A 108 8.70 11.10 24.19
C ASP A 108 8.11 11.09 22.76
N ASP A 109 8.74 11.82 21.84
CA ASP A 109 8.39 11.79 20.43
C ASP A 109 8.95 10.51 19.78
N ALA A 110 8.21 9.43 19.94
CA ALA A 110 8.58 8.11 19.41
C ALA A 110 8.71 8.12 17.87
N LEU A 111 7.92 8.93 17.17
CA LEU A 111 8.03 9.01 15.72
C LEU A 111 9.34 9.67 15.29
N ALA A 112 9.76 10.75 15.94
CA ALA A 112 11.05 11.38 15.69
C ALA A 112 12.23 10.45 16.05
N GLU A 113 12.12 9.68 17.14
CA GLU A 113 13.11 8.65 17.50
C GLU A 113 13.23 7.58 16.42
N LEU A 114 12.09 7.03 15.97
CA LEU A 114 12.04 6.02 14.91
C LEU A 114 12.58 6.55 13.58
N GLY A 115 12.32 7.82 13.26
CA GLY A 115 12.88 8.47 12.07
C GLY A 115 14.41 8.54 12.07
N LYS A 116 15.01 8.77 13.26
CA LYS A 116 16.47 8.70 13.42
C LYS A 116 16.98 7.26 13.32
N LEU A 117 16.28 6.32 13.94
CA LEU A 117 16.62 4.89 13.89
C LEU A 117 16.56 4.37 12.44
N ALA A 118 15.55 4.77 11.66
CA ALA A 118 15.40 4.36 10.26
C ALA A 118 16.60 4.76 9.36
N GLN A 119 17.42 5.71 9.83
CA GLN A 119 18.64 6.14 9.15
C GLN A 119 19.90 5.42 9.67
N THR A 120 19.74 4.31 10.37
CA THR A 120 20.85 3.52 10.91
C THR A 120 20.71 2.03 10.52
N PRO A 121 21.83 1.30 10.50
CA PRO A 121 21.81 -0.14 10.18
C PRO A 121 21.16 -1.00 11.26
N GLU A 122 21.00 -0.50 12.48
CA GLU A 122 20.40 -1.19 13.62
C GLU A 122 18.87 -1.23 13.56
N ALA A 123 18.25 -0.48 12.63
CA ALA A 123 16.80 -0.45 12.51
C ALA A 123 16.22 -1.82 12.15
N ASN A 124 15.32 -2.31 12.97
CA ASN A 124 14.48 -3.47 12.71
C ASN A 124 13.08 -3.16 13.26
N ILE A 125 12.22 -2.61 12.40
CA ILE A 125 10.96 -1.98 12.79
C ILE A 125 9.80 -2.74 12.16
N ILE A 126 8.92 -3.31 12.97
CA ILE A 126 7.61 -3.82 12.54
C ILE A 126 6.61 -2.70 12.69
N LYS A 127 6.16 -2.15 11.56
CA LYS A 127 5.21 -1.04 11.52
C LYS A 127 3.80 -1.54 11.26
N LEU A 128 2.94 -1.38 12.25
CA LEU A 128 1.51 -1.66 12.15
C LEU A 128 0.75 -0.51 11.48
N PRO A 129 -0.46 -0.75 10.92
CA PRO A 129 -1.32 0.30 10.41
C PRO A 129 -1.66 1.31 11.51
N ASN A 130 -1.67 2.60 11.15
CA ASN A 130 -1.98 3.70 12.06
C ASN A 130 -3.02 4.62 11.44
N ILE A 131 -3.72 5.40 12.27
CA ILE A 131 -4.68 6.40 11.81
C ILE A 131 -3.96 7.52 11.03
N SER A 132 -4.44 7.76 9.79
CA SER A 132 -4.16 8.96 9.01
C SER A 132 -5.24 9.98 9.36
N ALA A 133 -5.01 10.79 10.41
CA ALA A 133 -6.04 11.56 11.09
C ALA A 133 -6.66 12.66 10.22
N SER A 134 -7.99 12.63 10.06
CA SER A 134 -8.81 13.76 9.63
C SER A 134 -9.04 14.74 10.77
N VAL A 135 -9.51 15.95 10.46
CA VAL A 135 -9.86 16.95 11.50
C VAL A 135 -10.92 16.42 12.47
N PRO A 136 -12.03 15.78 12.04
CA PRO A 136 -12.97 15.17 12.97
C PRO A 136 -12.36 14.12 13.90
N GLN A 137 -11.50 13.23 13.38
CA GLN A 137 -10.79 12.25 14.20
C GLN A 137 -9.83 12.91 15.19
N MET A 138 -9.10 13.94 14.75
CA MET A 138 -8.25 14.74 15.64
C MET A 138 -9.03 15.32 16.81
N LYS A 139 -10.16 15.98 16.54
CA LYS A 139 -11.01 16.57 17.58
C LYS A 139 -11.58 15.52 18.53
N ALA A 140 -11.98 14.36 18.01
CA ALA A 140 -12.46 13.25 18.84
C ALA A 140 -11.37 12.69 19.77
N ALA A 141 -10.14 12.54 19.25
CA ALA A 141 -9.01 12.09 20.05
C ALA A 141 -8.63 13.11 21.13
N ILE A 142 -8.63 14.40 20.82
CA ILE A 142 -8.40 15.49 21.80
C ILE A 142 -9.45 15.41 22.92
N ALA A 143 -10.74 15.35 22.57
CA ALA A 143 -11.83 15.29 23.54
C ALA A 143 -11.74 14.05 24.44
N GLU A 144 -11.37 12.89 23.90
CA GLU A 144 -11.15 11.68 24.67
C GLU A 144 -9.98 11.86 25.66
N LEU A 145 -8.83 12.36 25.21
CA LEU A 145 -7.66 12.61 26.08
C LEU A 145 -7.97 13.64 27.16
N GLN A 146 -8.71 14.73 26.85
CA GLN A 146 -9.16 15.71 27.83
C GLN A 146 -10.06 15.04 28.90
N SER A 147 -10.98 14.17 28.49
CA SER A 147 -11.83 13.40 29.42
C SER A 147 -11.05 12.47 30.34
N GLN A 148 -9.86 12.03 29.90
CA GLN A 148 -8.91 11.23 30.68
C GLN A 148 -7.97 12.08 31.55
N GLY A 149 -8.15 13.43 31.57
CA GLY A 149 -7.41 14.34 32.44
C GLY A 149 -6.14 14.95 31.84
N TYR A 150 -5.93 14.85 30.55
CA TYR A 150 -4.85 15.55 29.84
C TYR A 150 -5.25 17.01 29.57
N ALA A 151 -4.43 17.97 29.98
CA ALA A 151 -4.72 19.41 29.83
C ALA A 151 -4.39 19.91 28.40
N LEU A 152 -4.93 19.28 27.37
CA LEU A 152 -4.71 19.64 25.98
C LEU A 152 -5.58 20.84 25.59
N PRO A 153 -5.10 21.79 24.74
CA PRO A 153 -5.94 22.84 24.16
C PRO A 153 -6.88 22.25 23.11
N ASP A 154 -8.01 22.93 22.88
CA ASP A 154 -8.90 22.57 21.78
C ASP A 154 -8.25 22.82 20.41
N TYR A 155 -8.68 22.07 19.38
CA TYR A 155 -8.25 22.28 18.01
C TYR A 155 -8.86 23.58 17.46
N PRO A 156 -8.07 24.60 17.13
CA PRO A 156 -8.60 25.88 16.65
C PRO A 156 -8.97 25.81 15.16
N ASP A 157 -10.25 25.89 14.85
CA ASP A 157 -10.74 25.87 13.45
C ASP A 157 -10.33 27.12 12.67
N SER A 158 -10.36 28.29 13.34
CA SER A 158 -10.03 29.60 12.74
C SER A 158 -9.09 30.35 13.67
N PRO A 159 -7.78 30.02 13.71
CA PRO A 159 -6.85 30.59 14.64
C PRO A 159 -6.67 32.08 14.40
N SER A 160 -6.88 32.90 15.45
CA SER A 160 -6.84 34.37 15.42
C SER A 160 -5.62 34.92 16.14
N THR A 161 -5.16 34.27 17.20
CA THR A 161 -3.99 34.65 17.99
C THR A 161 -2.76 33.84 17.59
N ASP A 162 -1.56 34.31 17.97
CA ASP A 162 -0.33 33.58 17.69
C ASP A 162 -0.25 32.27 18.48
N GLU A 163 -0.84 32.22 19.68
CA GLU A 163 -0.95 30.98 20.46
C GLU A 163 -1.86 29.97 19.75
N GLU A 164 -3.02 30.38 19.26
CA GLU A 164 -3.92 29.51 18.49
C GLU A 164 -3.28 29.02 17.17
N LYS A 165 -2.48 29.86 16.52
CA LYS A 165 -1.71 29.46 15.32
C LYS A 165 -0.65 28.42 15.65
N ASP A 166 0.07 28.57 16.78
CA ASP A 166 1.04 27.56 17.24
C ASP A 166 0.36 26.25 17.59
N VAL A 167 -0.72 26.27 18.36
CA VAL A 167 -1.55 25.11 18.68
C VAL A 167 -2.03 24.41 17.41
N ARG A 168 -2.54 25.20 16.44
CA ARG A 168 -2.98 24.66 15.13
C ARG A 168 -1.83 24.00 14.38
N ALA A 169 -0.66 24.61 14.34
CA ALA A 169 0.52 24.08 13.64
C ALA A 169 0.97 22.74 14.26
N ARG A 170 0.97 22.61 15.59
CA ARG A 170 1.30 21.38 16.29
C ARG A 170 0.31 20.24 15.96
N TYR A 171 -1.00 20.51 15.96
CA TYR A 171 -2.00 19.51 15.55
C TYR A 171 -1.90 19.17 14.07
N ASP A 172 -1.64 20.14 13.21
CA ASP A 172 -1.49 19.92 11.79
C ASP A 172 -0.24 19.06 11.46
N ALA A 173 0.79 19.09 12.31
CA ALA A 173 1.98 18.23 12.18
C ALA A 173 1.68 16.74 12.38
N VAL A 174 0.62 16.38 13.12
CA VAL A 174 0.20 14.98 13.34
C VAL A 174 -1.01 14.57 12.50
N LYS A 175 -1.57 15.47 11.73
CA LYS A 175 -2.71 15.26 10.83
C LYS A 175 -2.30 14.52 9.55
N GLY A 176 -3.21 13.73 8.99
CA GLY A 176 -2.98 13.02 7.73
C GLY A 176 -1.93 11.93 7.85
N SER A 177 -1.20 11.68 6.77
CA SER A 177 -0.17 10.62 6.67
C SER A 177 1.16 11.09 7.27
N ALA A 178 1.24 11.32 8.56
CA ALA A 178 2.42 11.85 9.23
C ALA A 178 3.53 10.79 9.46
N VAL A 179 3.19 9.50 9.54
CA VAL A 179 4.12 8.43 9.94
C VAL A 179 4.96 7.91 8.77
N ASN A 180 4.32 7.56 7.64
CA ASN A 180 5.02 6.94 6.52
C ASN A 180 6.17 7.78 5.95
N PRO A 181 6.04 9.10 5.76
CA PRO A 181 7.14 9.92 5.25
C PRO A 181 8.39 9.92 6.12
N VAL A 182 8.24 9.67 7.42
CA VAL A 182 9.34 9.64 8.40
C VAL A 182 10.06 8.29 8.38
N LEU A 183 9.33 7.19 8.23
CA LEU A 183 9.89 5.85 8.38
C LEU A 183 10.37 5.23 7.05
N ARG A 184 9.82 5.64 5.90
CA ARG A 184 10.13 5.05 4.60
C ARG A 184 11.43 5.60 3.99
N GLU A 185 12.54 5.38 4.68
CA GLU A 185 13.90 5.73 4.25
C GLU A 185 14.53 4.58 3.42
N GLY A 186 13.74 3.93 2.58
CA GLY A 186 14.14 2.87 1.68
C GLY A 186 13.13 2.64 0.56
N ASN A 187 13.55 1.90 -0.44
CA ASN A 187 12.71 1.46 -1.53
C ASN A 187 11.92 0.21 -1.13
N SER A 188 10.79 -0.06 -1.79
CA SER A 188 9.93 -1.17 -1.40
C SER A 188 10.33 -2.48 -2.08
N ASP A 189 10.21 -3.59 -1.34
CA ASP A 189 10.23 -4.97 -1.83
C ASP A 189 8.89 -5.62 -1.45
N ARG A 190 8.00 -5.73 -2.43
CA ARG A 190 6.68 -6.33 -2.26
C ARG A 190 6.58 -7.64 -3.01
N ARG A 191 6.13 -8.69 -2.30
CA ARG A 191 6.07 -10.06 -2.85
C ARG A 191 4.99 -10.89 -2.17
N ALA A 192 4.49 -11.89 -2.89
CA ALA A 192 3.63 -12.90 -2.29
C ALA A 192 4.47 -13.79 -1.36
N PRO A 193 4.12 -13.91 -0.07
CA PRO A 193 4.79 -14.84 0.82
C PRO A 193 4.55 -16.29 0.39
N VAL A 194 5.52 -17.17 0.61
CA VAL A 194 5.45 -18.57 0.19
C VAL A 194 4.22 -19.28 0.78
N ALA A 195 3.94 -19.09 2.06
CA ALA A 195 2.76 -19.66 2.74
C ALA A 195 1.44 -19.23 2.07
N VAL A 196 1.30 -17.95 1.73
CA VAL A 196 0.11 -17.41 1.08
C VAL A 196 0.00 -17.88 -0.37
N LYS A 197 1.11 -17.95 -1.09
CA LYS A 197 1.14 -18.48 -2.47
C LYS A 197 0.74 -19.96 -2.51
N ASN A 198 1.28 -20.77 -1.61
CA ASN A 198 0.94 -22.20 -1.51
C ASN A 198 -0.54 -22.39 -1.19
N PHE A 199 -1.07 -21.61 -0.24
CA PHE A 199 -2.49 -21.63 0.08
C PHE A 199 -3.36 -21.21 -1.12
N ALA A 200 -3.01 -20.16 -1.85
CA ALA A 200 -3.76 -19.71 -3.02
C ALA A 200 -3.75 -20.75 -4.15
N LYS A 201 -2.66 -21.47 -4.34
CA LYS A 201 -2.59 -22.59 -5.30
C LYS A 201 -3.47 -23.77 -4.91
N ALA A 202 -3.50 -24.13 -3.62
CA ALA A 202 -4.32 -25.21 -3.10
C ALA A 202 -5.81 -24.85 -3.02
N HIS A 203 -6.13 -23.58 -2.83
CA HIS A 203 -7.49 -23.04 -2.67
C HIS A 203 -7.68 -21.83 -3.60
N PRO A 204 -7.69 -22.05 -4.95
CA PRO A 204 -7.74 -20.96 -5.91
C PRO A 204 -9.05 -20.17 -5.77
N HIS A 205 -8.93 -18.86 -5.73
CA HIS A 205 -10.09 -17.98 -5.73
C HIS A 205 -10.77 -17.98 -7.10
N ARG A 206 -12.04 -17.61 -7.12
CA ARG A 206 -12.83 -17.57 -8.35
C ARG A 206 -12.32 -16.41 -9.25
N MET A 207 -12.09 -16.73 -10.51
CA MET A 207 -11.91 -15.81 -11.62
C MET A 207 -13.13 -15.86 -12.54
N GLY A 208 -13.51 -14.72 -13.12
CA GLY A 208 -14.56 -14.64 -14.11
C GLY A 208 -14.15 -15.30 -15.44
N VAL A 209 -15.14 -15.73 -16.22
CA VAL A 209 -14.90 -16.35 -17.53
C VAL A 209 -14.83 -15.25 -18.59
N TRP A 210 -13.66 -15.03 -19.14
CA TRP A 210 -13.46 -14.06 -20.22
C TRP A 210 -14.00 -14.56 -21.56
N SER A 211 -14.65 -13.63 -22.31
CA SER A 211 -15.16 -13.87 -23.65
C SER A 211 -14.28 -13.17 -24.69
N GLN A 212 -14.02 -13.83 -25.81
CA GLN A 212 -13.36 -13.20 -26.96
C GLN A 212 -14.20 -12.06 -27.58
N SER A 213 -15.51 -12.04 -27.32
CA SER A 213 -16.41 -10.98 -27.77
C SER A 213 -16.57 -9.84 -26.76
N SER A 214 -15.88 -9.85 -25.61
CA SER A 214 -15.92 -8.76 -24.64
C SER A 214 -15.54 -7.43 -25.29
N LYS A 215 -16.39 -6.42 -25.06
CA LYS A 215 -16.17 -5.03 -25.51
C LYS A 215 -15.41 -4.20 -24.48
N THR A 216 -15.08 -4.77 -23.32
CA THR A 216 -14.34 -4.05 -22.28
C THR A 216 -13.03 -3.53 -22.81
N ASN A 217 -12.76 -2.27 -22.57
CA ASN A 217 -11.61 -1.55 -23.10
C ASN A 217 -11.16 -0.44 -22.17
N VAL A 218 -9.90 -0.05 -22.27
CA VAL A 218 -9.37 1.17 -21.65
C VAL A 218 -9.44 2.31 -22.66
N ALA A 219 -9.93 3.47 -22.22
CA ALA A 219 -9.85 4.71 -22.98
C ALA A 219 -8.87 5.65 -22.29
N THR A 220 -7.89 6.14 -23.02
CA THR A 220 -6.86 7.07 -22.53
C THR A 220 -6.56 8.13 -23.58
N MET A 221 -6.02 9.27 -23.18
CA MET A 221 -5.61 10.32 -24.11
C MET A 221 -4.38 9.85 -24.90
N ASP A 222 -4.26 10.34 -26.12
CA ASP A 222 -3.16 10.04 -27.05
C ASP A 222 -2.19 11.22 -27.21
N ASP A 223 -2.55 12.38 -26.66
CA ASP A 223 -1.73 13.61 -26.63
C ASP A 223 -2.27 14.57 -25.56
N HIS A 224 -1.52 15.64 -25.27
CA HIS A 224 -1.88 16.74 -24.37
C HIS A 224 -2.17 16.32 -22.90
N ASP A 225 -1.77 15.13 -22.50
CA ASP A 225 -1.83 14.63 -21.14
C ASP A 225 -0.48 14.76 -20.42
N PHE A 226 -0.41 14.30 -19.19
CA PHE A 226 0.81 14.40 -18.37
C PHE A 226 2.00 13.66 -18.99
N ARG A 227 1.79 12.52 -19.64
CA ARG A 227 2.86 11.75 -20.29
C ARG A 227 3.49 12.50 -21.47
N HIS A 228 2.65 13.05 -22.36
CA HIS A 228 3.12 13.67 -23.60
C HIS A 228 3.71 15.05 -23.38
N ASN A 229 3.21 15.80 -22.40
CA ASN A 229 3.69 17.15 -22.08
C ASN A 229 4.89 17.17 -21.12
N GLU A 230 5.35 16.01 -20.65
CA GLU A 230 6.40 15.95 -19.63
C GLU A 230 7.77 16.41 -20.16
N LYS A 231 8.41 17.28 -19.40
CA LYS A 231 9.82 17.68 -19.54
C LYS A 231 10.56 17.35 -18.26
N SER A 232 11.80 16.91 -18.40
CA SER A 232 12.61 16.43 -17.28
C SER A 232 14.06 16.86 -17.42
N VAL A 233 14.70 17.21 -16.30
CA VAL A 233 16.11 17.59 -16.24
C VAL A 233 16.79 16.91 -15.05
N ILE A 234 18.07 16.56 -15.20
CA ILE A 234 18.92 16.13 -14.10
C ILE A 234 19.71 17.35 -13.63
N MET A 235 19.60 17.71 -12.36
CA MET A 235 20.26 18.87 -11.80
C MET A 235 21.79 18.67 -11.77
N PRO A 236 22.56 19.59 -12.35
CA PRO A 236 24.03 19.47 -12.35
C PRO A 236 24.66 19.83 -11.00
N THR A 237 23.99 20.65 -10.19
CA THR A 237 24.44 21.18 -8.89
C THR A 237 23.25 21.38 -7.96
N ASP A 238 23.54 21.48 -6.67
CA ASP A 238 22.56 21.97 -5.70
C ASP A 238 22.06 23.36 -6.10
N ASP A 239 20.75 23.61 -5.96
CA ASP A 239 20.15 24.88 -6.32
C ASP A 239 18.84 25.13 -5.55
N VAL A 240 18.21 26.28 -5.78
CA VAL A 240 16.88 26.64 -5.29
C VAL A 240 16.04 27.08 -6.48
N LEU A 241 14.98 26.36 -6.77
CA LEU A 241 14.13 26.61 -7.92
C LEU A 241 12.88 27.42 -7.53
N THR A 242 12.37 28.16 -8.50
CA THR A 242 11.10 28.86 -8.43
C THR A 242 10.22 28.41 -9.59
N ILE A 243 8.96 28.08 -9.31
CA ILE A 243 7.94 27.80 -10.31
C ILE A 243 7.07 29.04 -10.41
N LYS A 244 6.94 29.61 -11.62
CA LYS A 244 6.15 30.82 -11.89
C LYS A 244 5.33 30.70 -13.16
N LEU A 245 4.19 31.37 -13.16
CA LEU A 245 3.39 31.60 -14.38
C LEU A 245 3.72 32.99 -14.90
N VAL A 246 4.10 33.09 -16.17
CA VAL A 246 4.32 34.33 -16.90
C VAL A 246 3.16 34.55 -17.87
N GLY A 247 2.32 35.54 -17.59
CA GLY A 247 1.19 35.90 -18.46
C GLY A 247 1.64 36.50 -19.78
N ALA A 248 0.72 36.56 -20.75
CA ALA A 248 0.98 37.15 -22.07
C ALA A 248 1.36 38.65 -22.00
N ASP A 249 0.96 39.34 -20.93
CA ASP A 249 1.31 40.73 -20.65
C ASP A 249 2.65 40.91 -19.93
N GLY A 250 3.34 39.80 -19.66
CA GLY A 250 4.61 39.78 -18.91
C GLY A 250 4.42 39.80 -17.37
N THR A 251 3.20 39.74 -16.86
CA THR A 251 2.96 39.63 -15.42
C THR A 251 3.43 38.29 -14.89
N GLU A 252 4.25 38.31 -13.84
CA GLU A 252 4.75 37.09 -13.20
C GLU A 252 3.94 36.77 -11.93
N THR A 253 3.44 35.54 -11.85
CA THR A 253 2.81 34.99 -10.66
C THR A 253 3.64 33.82 -10.14
N VAL A 254 4.21 33.96 -8.94
CA VAL A 254 4.95 32.86 -8.29
C VAL A 254 3.97 31.82 -7.80
N LEU A 255 4.08 30.60 -8.34
CA LEU A 255 3.28 29.45 -7.93
C LEU A 255 3.96 28.70 -6.76
N LYS A 256 5.28 28.58 -6.79
CA LYS A 256 6.10 27.99 -5.74
C LYS A 256 7.47 28.61 -5.70
N SER A 257 7.92 29.05 -4.52
CA SER A 257 9.29 29.51 -4.25
C SER A 257 10.04 28.50 -3.38
N ASP A 258 11.34 28.74 -3.25
CA ASP A 258 12.24 28.03 -2.30
C ASP A 258 12.27 26.50 -2.46
N LEU A 259 12.11 26.02 -3.69
CA LEU A 259 12.19 24.58 -3.99
C LEU A 259 13.67 24.15 -4.04
N LYS A 260 14.16 23.62 -2.92
CA LYS A 260 15.55 23.12 -2.81
C LYS A 260 15.72 21.83 -3.59
N VAL A 261 16.78 21.75 -4.37
CA VAL A 261 17.17 20.60 -5.18
C VAL A 261 18.64 20.28 -4.97
N LEU A 262 18.99 19.03 -5.14
CA LEU A 262 20.37 18.54 -4.98
C LEU A 262 20.98 18.20 -6.35
N ALA A 263 22.30 18.18 -6.42
CA ALA A 263 23.02 17.66 -7.58
C ALA A 263 22.61 16.20 -7.87
N GLY A 264 22.34 15.87 -9.13
CA GLY A 264 21.88 14.54 -9.56
C GLY A 264 20.37 14.32 -9.40
N GLU A 265 19.62 15.22 -8.77
CA GLU A 265 18.18 15.12 -8.61
C GLU A 265 17.47 15.29 -9.95
N VAL A 266 16.48 14.43 -10.22
CA VAL A 266 15.63 14.53 -11.41
C VAL A 266 14.45 15.44 -11.08
N ILE A 267 14.27 16.48 -11.90
CA ILE A 267 13.17 17.43 -11.77
C ILE A 267 12.28 17.30 -12.99
N ASP A 268 11.00 17.07 -12.78
CA ASP A 268 9.99 16.93 -13.81
C ASP A 268 8.98 18.05 -13.73
N GLY A 269 8.50 18.50 -14.86
CA GLY A 269 7.36 19.38 -15.00
C GLY A 269 6.46 18.88 -16.12
N THR A 270 5.15 18.88 -15.88
CA THR A 270 4.17 18.44 -16.88
C THR A 270 2.82 19.09 -16.65
N PHE A 271 1.95 19.00 -17.65
CA PHE A 271 0.56 19.46 -17.51
C PHE A 271 -0.40 18.61 -18.35
N MET A 272 -1.66 18.60 -17.92
CA MET A 272 -2.78 18.09 -18.71
C MET A 272 -3.60 19.29 -19.21
N SER A 273 -3.83 19.36 -20.51
CA SER A 273 -4.68 20.38 -21.11
C SER A 273 -6.14 20.13 -20.72
N ALA A 274 -6.75 21.06 -20.02
CA ALA A 274 -8.17 21.00 -19.64
C ALA A 274 -9.08 20.90 -20.87
N LYS A 275 -8.77 21.65 -21.90
CA LYS A 275 -9.53 21.66 -23.16
C LYS A 275 -9.46 20.32 -23.91
N ALA A 276 -8.25 19.74 -24.01
CA ALA A 276 -8.08 18.43 -24.63
C ALA A 276 -8.75 17.33 -23.80
N LEU A 277 -8.65 17.41 -22.48
CA LEU A 277 -9.32 16.51 -21.54
C LEU A 277 -10.86 16.56 -21.72
N ASP A 278 -11.45 17.75 -21.77
CA ASP A 278 -12.91 17.89 -21.94
C ASP A 278 -13.37 17.32 -23.30
N GLN A 279 -12.62 17.54 -24.37
CA GLN A 279 -12.91 16.95 -25.69
C GLN A 279 -12.80 15.42 -25.67
N PHE A 280 -11.75 14.89 -25.06
CA PHE A 280 -11.56 13.45 -24.90
C PHE A 280 -12.72 12.83 -24.10
N LEU A 281 -13.08 13.40 -22.95
CA LEU A 281 -14.13 12.89 -22.08
C LEU A 281 -15.50 12.91 -22.78
N ALA A 282 -15.85 14.00 -23.48
CA ALA A 282 -17.09 14.09 -24.24
C ALA A 282 -17.17 12.98 -25.32
N ALA A 283 -16.05 12.71 -26.01
CA ALA A 283 -15.98 11.63 -26.98
C ALA A 283 -16.16 10.24 -26.31
N GLN A 284 -15.58 10.00 -25.12
CA GLN A 284 -15.73 8.72 -24.44
C GLN A 284 -17.13 8.51 -23.85
N VAL A 285 -17.80 9.56 -23.37
CA VAL A 285 -19.23 9.48 -22.97
C VAL A 285 -20.11 9.09 -24.16
N ALA A 286 -19.90 9.72 -25.32
CA ALA A 286 -20.62 9.37 -26.54
C ALA A 286 -20.34 7.92 -27.00
N ARG A 287 -19.07 7.50 -26.96
CA ARG A 287 -18.63 6.16 -27.32
C ARG A 287 -19.26 5.08 -26.43
N ALA A 288 -19.26 5.28 -25.10
CA ALA A 288 -19.87 4.32 -24.17
C ALA A 288 -21.37 4.11 -24.47
N LYS A 289 -22.08 5.19 -24.83
CA LYS A 289 -23.49 5.14 -25.20
C LYS A 289 -23.70 4.39 -26.53
N GLU A 290 -22.88 4.66 -27.55
CA GLU A 290 -22.95 4.02 -28.86
C GLU A 290 -22.66 2.52 -28.79
N GLU A 291 -21.60 2.14 -28.05
CA GLU A 291 -21.19 0.76 -27.88
C GLU A 291 -22.08 -0.02 -26.91
N GLY A 292 -22.90 0.66 -26.11
CA GLY A 292 -23.77 0.05 -25.10
C GLY A 292 -23.02 -0.60 -23.96
N VAL A 293 -21.90 -0.01 -23.53
CA VAL A 293 -21.07 -0.47 -22.41
C VAL A 293 -21.16 0.52 -21.25
N LEU A 294 -20.77 0.09 -20.04
CA LEU A 294 -20.69 0.97 -18.88
C LEU A 294 -19.60 2.03 -19.10
N PHE A 295 -19.91 3.27 -18.78
CA PHE A 295 -18.90 4.31 -18.59
C PHE A 295 -18.36 4.23 -17.18
N SER A 296 -17.05 4.10 -17.01
CA SER A 296 -16.38 4.01 -15.73
C SER A 296 -15.10 4.83 -15.73
N THR A 297 -14.90 5.64 -14.70
CA THR A 297 -13.70 6.45 -14.51
C THR A 297 -12.78 5.82 -13.49
N HIS A 298 -11.47 5.83 -13.76
CA HIS A 298 -10.45 5.26 -12.88
C HIS A 298 -9.27 6.24 -12.75
N LEU A 299 -9.01 6.72 -11.55
CA LEU A 299 -8.02 7.74 -11.22
C LEU A 299 -7.15 7.31 -10.03
N LYS A 300 -5.99 7.95 -9.86
CA LYS A 300 -5.10 7.70 -8.71
C LYS A 300 -5.37 8.67 -7.55
N ALA A 301 -6.63 8.95 -7.26
CA ALA A 301 -7.07 10.00 -6.33
C ALA A 301 -6.59 9.83 -4.87
N THR A 302 -6.17 8.64 -4.45
CA THR A 302 -5.59 8.41 -3.11
C THR A 302 -4.16 8.88 -2.96
N MET A 303 -3.35 8.80 -4.01
CA MET A 303 -1.98 9.32 -4.05
C MET A 303 -1.96 10.77 -4.58
N MET A 304 -2.61 11.02 -5.73
CA MET A 304 -2.62 12.31 -6.43
C MET A 304 -3.77 13.20 -5.94
N LYS A 305 -3.70 13.58 -4.68
CA LYS A 305 -4.80 14.23 -3.94
C LYS A 305 -5.14 15.66 -4.39
N VAL A 306 -4.29 16.28 -5.22
CA VAL A 306 -4.52 17.64 -5.75
C VAL A 306 -4.94 17.58 -7.21
N SER A 307 -4.22 16.85 -8.08
CA SER A 307 -4.54 16.78 -9.51
C SER A 307 -5.80 15.97 -9.79
N ASP A 308 -5.97 14.81 -9.18
CA ASP A 308 -7.02 13.86 -9.58
C ASP A 308 -8.45 14.25 -9.20
N PRO A 309 -8.72 14.94 -8.07
CA PRO A 309 -10.04 15.53 -7.85
C PRO A 309 -10.43 16.56 -8.91
N VAL A 310 -9.48 17.31 -9.47
CA VAL A 310 -9.73 18.25 -10.58
C VAL A 310 -10.08 17.46 -11.86
N LEU A 311 -9.30 16.42 -12.19
CA LEU A 311 -9.63 15.49 -13.31
C LEU A 311 -11.02 14.88 -13.12
N PHE A 312 -11.35 14.42 -11.93
CA PHE A 312 -12.66 13.87 -11.61
C PHE A 312 -13.79 14.88 -11.85
N GLY A 313 -13.56 16.15 -11.50
CA GLY A 313 -14.48 17.24 -11.78
C GLY A 313 -14.75 17.43 -13.28
N HIS A 314 -13.72 17.29 -14.13
CA HIS A 314 -13.89 17.29 -15.58
C HIS A 314 -14.75 16.12 -16.07
N VAL A 315 -14.55 14.91 -15.52
CA VAL A 315 -15.37 13.75 -15.86
C VAL A 315 -16.84 13.96 -15.48
N VAL A 316 -17.10 14.46 -14.28
CA VAL A 316 -18.48 14.76 -13.83
C VAL A 316 -19.14 15.80 -14.75
N ARG A 317 -18.42 16.88 -15.09
CA ARG A 317 -18.92 17.91 -16.02
C ARG A 317 -19.16 17.33 -17.42
N ALA A 318 -18.28 16.52 -17.94
CA ALA A 318 -18.44 15.93 -19.27
C ALA A 318 -19.66 14.98 -19.34
N TYR A 319 -19.88 14.19 -18.29
CA TYR A 319 -21.04 13.29 -18.25
C TYR A 319 -22.36 14.03 -18.11
N PHE A 320 -22.39 15.12 -17.34
CA PHE A 320 -23.57 15.96 -17.06
C PHE A 320 -23.50 17.30 -17.80
N ALA A 321 -22.97 17.33 -19.04
CA ALA A 321 -22.69 18.56 -19.77
C ALA A 321 -23.90 19.51 -19.83
N ASP A 322 -25.07 19.00 -20.24
CA ASP A 322 -26.30 19.82 -20.35
C ASP A 322 -26.71 20.44 -19.01
N VAL A 323 -26.45 19.75 -17.89
CA VAL A 323 -26.77 20.26 -16.55
C VAL A 323 -25.81 21.38 -16.16
N PHE A 324 -24.52 21.20 -16.43
CA PHE A 324 -23.54 22.24 -16.10
C PHE A 324 -23.61 23.43 -17.07
N ASP A 325 -24.03 23.22 -18.31
CA ASP A 325 -24.30 24.31 -19.26
C ASP A 325 -25.46 25.18 -18.77
N GLN A 326 -26.49 24.56 -18.18
CA GLN A 326 -27.68 25.29 -17.72
C GLN A 326 -27.53 25.89 -16.31
N TYR A 327 -26.89 25.17 -15.37
CA TYR A 327 -26.85 25.49 -13.95
C TYR A 327 -25.44 25.67 -13.37
N GLY A 328 -24.38 25.55 -14.21
CA GLY A 328 -23.00 25.51 -13.74
C GLY A 328 -22.56 26.73 -12.95
N ASP A 329 -22.95 27.95 -13.39
CA ASP A 329 -22.63 29.19 -12.69
C ASP A 329 -23.28 29.23 -11.29
N GLN A 330 -24.54 28.77 -11.17
CA GLN A 330 -25.26 28.70 -9.91
C GLN A 330 -24.65 27.66 -8.96
N LEU A 331 -24.30 26.47 -9.48
CA LEU A 331 -23.64 25.40 -8.73
C LEU A 331 -22.27 25.86 -8.22
N ASN A 332 -21.46 26.48 -9.08
CA ASN A 332 -20.15 27.02 -8.71
C ASN A 332 -20.26 28.14 -7.65
N ALA A 333 -21.23 29.05 -7.78
CA ALA A 333 -21.47 30.11 -6.81
C ALA A 333 -21.86 29.54 -5.41
N ALA A 334 -22.51 28.38 -5.38
CA ALA A 334 -22.84 27.65 -4.16
C ALA A 334 -21.73 26.72 -3.66
N GLY A 335 -20.56 26.66 -4.34
CA GLY A 335 -19.46 25.74 -4.02
C GLY A 335 -19.75 24.27 -4.37
N LEU A 336 -20.76 24.00 -5.19
CA LEU A 336 -21.19 22.68 -5.62
C LEU A 336 -20.56 22.33 -6.97
N ASN A 337 -19.25 22.12 -7.00
CA ASN A 337 -18.53 21.77 -8.21
C ASN A 337 -18.39 20.25 -8.38
N GLY A 338 -18.01 19.82 -9.60
CA GLY A 338 -17.83 18.39 -9.91
C GLY A 338 -16.66 17.72 -9.19
N GLU A 339 -15.70 18.47 -8.64
CA GLU A 339 -14.46 17.94 -8.06
C GLU A 339 -14.71 17.10 -6.80
N ASN A 340 -15.80 17.37 -6.08
CA ASN A 340 -16.24 16.61 -4.91
C ASN A 340 -17.28 15.51 -5.25
N GLY A 341 -17.71 15.43 -6.50
CA GLY A 341 -18.63 14.42 -7.02
C GLY A 341 -20.11 14.68 -6.74
N LEU A 342 -20.94 13.80 -7.29
CA LEU A 342 -22.41 13.90 -7.20
C LEU A 342 -22.93 13.89 -5.76
N ALA A 343 -22.29 13.15 -4.86
CA ALA A 343 -22.74 13.09 -3.47
C ALA A 343 -22.70 14.47 -2.80
N ALA A 344 -21.63 15.22 -3.02
CA ALA A 344 -21.49 16.58 -2.49
C ALA A 344 -22.47 17.55 -3.17
N ILE A 345 -22.67 17.44 -4.49
CA ILE A 345 -23.64 18.24 -5.22
C ILE A 345 -25.04 17.98 -4.65
N TYR A 346 -25.49 16.73 -4.58
CA TYR A 346 -26.83 16.39 -4.08
C TYR A 346 -27.07 16.84 -2.63
N ALA A 347 -26.06 16.69 -1.77
CA ALA A 347 -26.14 17.15 -0.39
C ALA A 347 -26.29 18.68 -0.27
N GLY A 348 -25.81 19.45 -1.24
CA GLY A 348 -25.88 20.90 -1.24
C GLY A 348 -27.11 21.49 -1.96
N LEU A 349 -27.82 20.68 -2.78
CA LEU A 349 -28.96 21.22 -3.58
C LEU A 349 -30.11 21.80 -2.72
N ASP A 350 -30.34 21.27 -1.52
CA ASP A 350 -31.36 21.77 -0.62
C ASP A 350 -31.12 23.22 -0.17
N SER A 351 -29.90 23.72 -0.35
CA SER A 351 -29.56 25.13 -0.08
C SER A 351 -29.95 26.09 -1.20
N LEU A 352 -30.41 25.59 -2.34
CA LEU A 352 -30.78 26.35 -3.54
C LEU A 352 -32.29 26.38 -3.72
N ASP A 353 -32.85 27.53 -4.08
CA ASP A 353 -34.32 27.72 -4.28
C ASP A 353 -34.89 26.77 -5.34
N ASN A 354 -34.09 26.43 -6.39
CA ASN A 354 -34.45 25.51 -7.46
C ASN A 354 -33.69 24.17 -7.39
N GLY A 355 -33.19 23.74 -6.21
CA GLY A 355 -32.44 22.54 -6.03
C GLY A 355 -33.12 21.25 -6.53
N ALA A 356 -34.48 21.19 -6.35
CA ALA A 356 -35.25 20.05 -6.86
C ALA A 356 -35.30 20.00 -8.41
N GLU A 357 -35.31 21.16 -9.09
CA GLU A 357 -35.26 21.24 -10.56
C GLU A 357 -33.88 20.80 -11.07
N ILE A 358 -32.81 21.26 -10.43
CA ILE A 358 -31.44 20.86 -10.75
C ILE A 358 -31.28 19.34 -10.54
N LYS A 359 -31.78 18.79 -9.43
CA LYS A 359 -31.76 17.35 -9.21
C LYS A 359 -32.48 16.58 -10.31
N ALA A 360 -33.66 17.04 -10.73
CA ALA A 360 -34.39 16.40 -11.83
C ALA A 360 -33.63 16.46 -13.16
N ALA A 361 -32.80 17.50 -13.39
CA ALA A 361 -31.92 17.56 -14.56
C ALA A 361 -30.78 16.52 -14.50
N PHE A 362 -30.16 16.33 -13.32
CA PHE A 362 -29.19 15.25 -13.12
C PHE A 362 -29.82 13.85 -13.30
N ASP A 363 -31.00 13.61 -12.71
CA ASP A 363 -31.72 12.34 -12.84
C ASP A 363 -32.10 12.05 -14.31
N LYS A 364 -32.48 13.07 -15.07
CA LYS A 364 -32.73 12.96 -16.52
C LYS A 364 -31.43 12.61 -17.27
N ALA A 365 -30.32 13.27 -16.99
CA ALA A 365 -29.05 13.00 -17.63
C ALA A 365 -28.56 11.56 -17.35
N LEU A 366 -28.77 11.05 -16.13
CA LEU A 366 -28.51 9.63 -15.79
C LEU A 366 -29.40 8.67 -16.61
N ALA A 367 -30.67 9.00 -16.82
CA ALA A 367 -31.59 8.15 -17.59
C ALA A 367 -31.32 8.16 -19.09
N GLU A 368 -30.83 9.28 -19.64
CA GLU A 368 -30.59 9.46 -21.07
C GLU A 368 -29.13 9.21 -21.51
N GLY A 369 -28.18 9.27 -20.56
CA GLY A 369 -26.74 9.05 -20.78
C GLY A 369 -26.35 7.58 -20.98
N PRO A 370 -25.06 7.27 -21.17
CA PRO A 370 -24.59 5.90 -21.11
C PRO A 370 -24.79 5.34 -19.69
N ALA A 371 -24.93 4.01 -19.57
CA ALA A 371 -24.98 3.39 -18.25
C ALA A 371 -23.67 3.63 -17.49
N LEU A 372 -23.75 3.99 -16.21
CA LEU A 372 -22.58 4.18 -15.34
C LEU A 372 -22.25 2.90 -14.60
N ALA A 373 -20.96 2.68 -14.35
CA ALA A 373 -20.52 1.68 -13.40
C ALA A 373 -20.97 2.06 -11.98
N MET A 374 -21.50 1.09 -11.24
CA MET A 374 -22.05 1.29 -9.91
C MET A 374 -21.05 0.89 -8.83
N VAL A 375 -20.96 1.69 -7.78
CA VAL A 375 -20.32 1.34 -6.51
C VAL A 375 -21.29 0.58 -5.61
N ASN A 376 -22.56 0.96 -5.63
CA ASN A 376 -23.63 0.29 -4.92
C ASN A 376 -24.96 0.44 -5.70
N SER A 377 -25.35 -0.60 -6.40
CA SER A 377 -26.56 -0.62 -7.23
C SER A 377 -27.83 -0.46 -6.38
N ASP A 378 -27.89 -1.11 -5.20
CA ASP A 378 -29.08 -1.04 -4.32
C ASP A 378 -29.37 0.39 -3.80
N LYS A 379 -28.30 1.19 -3.67
CA LYS A 379 -28.40 2.59 -3.18
C LYS A 379 -28.32 3.62 -4.31
N GLY A 380 -28.17 3.20 -5.56
CA GLY A 380 -28.00 4.11 -6.69
C GLY A 380 -26.67 4.90 -6.67
N ILE A 381 -25.64 4.39 -5.97
CA ILE A 381 -24.34 5.06 -5.90
C ILE A 381 -23.50 4.64 -7.10
N THR A 382 -23.23 5.58 -7.98
CA THR A 382 -22.37 5.42 -9.15
C THR A 382 -20.91 5.73 -8.83
N ASN A 383 -19.99 5.40 -9.71
CA ASN A 383 -18.58 5.76 -9.56
C ASN A 383 -18.28 7.26 -9.80
N LEU A 384 -19.30 8.09 -10.09
CA LEU A 384 -19.20 9.56 -10.13
C LEU A 384 -19.68 10.24 -8.84
N HIS A 385 -20.00 9.49 -7.79
CA HIS A 385 -20.48 10.07 -6.54
C HIS A 385 -19.37 10.70 -5.71
N VAL A 386 -18.24 10.03 -5.56
CA VAL A 386 -17.07 10.57 -4.83
C VAL A 386 -15.76 10.14 -5.50
N PRO A 387 -14.74 11.02 -5.57
CA PRO A 387 -13.47 10.68 -6.22
C PRO A 387 -12.71 9.53 -5.54
N SER A 388 -12.94 9.27 -4.26
CA SER A 388 -12.33 8.14 -3.54
C SER A 388 -12.86 6.76 -3.94
N ASP A 389 -13.95 6.68 -4.70
CA ASP A 389 -14.51 5.41 -5.17
C ASP A 389 -13.90 4.93 -6.50
N VAL A 390 -13.06 5.75 -7.14
CA VAL A 390 -12.50 5.47 -8.48
C VAL A 390 -10.99 5.18 -8.45
N ILE A 391 -10.50 4.55 -7.40
CA ILE A 391 -9.07 4.25 -7.24
C ILE A 391 -8.65 3.20 -8.26
N VAL A 392 -7.85 3.62 -9.24
CA VAL A 392 -7.47 2.84 -10.42
C VAL A 392 -6.79 1.50 -10.09
N ASP A 393 -5.89 1.50 -9.12
CA ASP A 393 -5.14 0.32 -8.68
C ASP A 393 -5.98 -0.71 -7.91
N ALA A 394 -7.15 -0.33 -7.44
CA ALA A 394 -8.12 -1.26 -6.83
C ALA A 394 -9.22 -1.68 -7.81
N SER A 395 -9.82 -0.72 -8.53
CA SER A 395 -10.98 -0.96 -9.38
C SER A 395 -10.64 -1.67 -10.69
N MET A 396 -9.50 -1.37 -11.33
CA MET A 396 -9.10 -2.04 -12.57
C MET A 396 -8.79 -3.53 -12.38
N PRO A 397 -7.97 -3.94 -11.40
CA PRO A 397 -7.76 -5.37 -11.13
C PRO A 397 -9.03 -6.10 -10.74
N ALA A 398 -9.94 -5.48 -9.97
CA ALA A 398 -11.24 -6.06 -9.62
C ALA A 398 -12.11 -6.30 -10.87
N MET A 399 -12.16 -5.33 -11.78
CA MET A 399 -12.85 -5.46 -13.06
C MET A 399 -12.26 -6.60 -13.91
N ILE A 400 -10.93 -6.65 -14.05
CA ILE A 400 -10.24 -7.71 -14.81
C ILE A 400 -10.54 -9.10 -14.22
N ARG A 401 -10.52 -9.23 -12.89
CA ARG A 401 -10.87 -10.46 -12.19
C ARG A 401 -12.32 -10.89 -12.44
N THR A 402 -13.23 -9.94 -12.69
CA THR A 402 -14.66 -10.17 -12.99
C THR A 402 -14.92 -10.17 -14.49
N SER A 403 -14.07 -10.78 -15.29
CA SER A 403 -14.19 -10.91 -16.77
C SER A 403 -14.21 -9.58 -17.54
N GLY A 404 -13.66 -8.52 -16.98
CA GLY A 404 -13.73 -7.16 -17.55
C GLY A 404 -15.06 -6.45 -17.25
N HIS A 405 -15.92 -7.02 -16.43
CA HIS A 405 -17.23 -6.46 -16.11
C HIS A 405 -17.22 -5.61 -14.85
N MET A 406 -18.09 -4.63 -14.84
CA MET A 406 -18.53 -3.90 -13.65
C MET A 406 -20.06 -4.04 -13.52
N TRP A 407 -20.62 -3.54 -12.42
CA TRP A 407 -22.04 -3.65 -12.11
C TRP A 407 -22.81 -2.47 -12.71
N ASN A 408 -23.95 -2.74 -13.36
CA ASN A 408 -24.91 -1.74 -13.80
C ASN A 408 -25.92 -1.37 -12.70
N ALA A 409 -26.83 -0.45 -12.98
CA ALA A 409 -27.85 -0.01 -12.03
C ALA A 409 -28.84 -1.11 -11.60
N ALA A 410 -28.99 -2.16 -12.40
CA ALA A 410 -29.83 -3.33 -12.07
C ALA A 410 -29.06 -4.37 -11.22
N GLY A 411 -27.77 -4.13 -10.91
CA GLY A 411 -26.93 -5.09 -10.19
C GLY A 411 -26.46 -6.25 -11.08
N GLU A 412 -26.39 -6.06 -12.39
CA GLU A 412 -25.94 -7.04 -13.36
C GLU A 412 -24.55 -6.70 -13.87
N GLU A 413 -23.75 -7.72 -14.19
CA GLU A 413 -22.42 -7.56 -14.77
C GLU A 413 -22.53 -7.12 -16.25
N GLN A 414 -21.70 -6.12 -16.64
CA GLN A 414 -21.71 -5.58 -18.00
C GLN A 414 -20.31 -5.16 -18.44
N ASP A 415 -20.00 -5.31 -19.74
CA ASP A 415 -18.79 -4.79 -20.37
C ASP A 415 -18.60 -3.30 -20.09
N THR A 416 -17.36 -2.86 -19.94
CA THR A 416 -17.03 -1.55 -19.41
C THR A 416 -16.01 -0.82 -20.28
N LEU A 417 -16.27 0.45 -20.57
CA LEU A 417 -15.27 1.39 -21.05
C LEU A 417 -14.60 2.05 -19.84
N ALA A 418 -13.39 1.61 -19.54
CA ALA A 418 -12.59 2.13 -18.43
C ALA A 418 -11.83 3.38 -18.86
N VAL A 419 -12.24 4.55 -18.39
CA VAL A 419 -11.64 5.84 -18.75
C VAL A 419 -10.54 6.18 -17.77
N ILE A 420 -9.30 6.20 -18.27
CA ILE A 420 -8.07 6.57 -17.57
C ILE A 420 -7.40 7.68 -18.37
N PRO A 421 -7.68 8.97 -18.11
CA PRO A 421 -7.22 10.07 -18.97
C PRO A 421 -5.71 10.12 -19.16
N ASP A 422 -4.94 10.00 -18.09
CA ASP A 422 -3.47 9.98 -18.12
C ASP A 422 -2.95 8.68 -18.76
N SER A 423 -2.29 8.77 -19.89
CA SER A 423 -1.79 7.63 -20.64
C SER A 423 -0.51 7.02 -20.10
N SER A 424 0.08 7.59 -19.04
CA SER A 424 1.38 7.15 -18.52
C SER A 424 1.43 5.65 -18.25
N TYR A 425 0.33 5.08 -17.72
CA TYR A 425 0.29 3.67 -17.32
C TYR A 425 -1.01 2.94 -17.70
N ALA A 426 -1.93 3.61 -18.39
CA ALA A 426 -3.21 3.03 -18.81
C ALA A 426 -3.03 1.76 -19.68
N GLY A 427 -1.97 1.73 -20.49
CA GLY A 427 -1.63 0.60 -21.36
C GLY A 427 -1.34 -0.70 -20.63
N VAL A 428 -0.92 -0.66 -19.35
CA VAL A 428 -0.72 -1.85 -18.51
C VAL A 428 -2.02 -2.65 -18.41
N TYR A 429 -3.12 -1.98 -18.08
CA TYR A 429 -4.42 -2.64 -17.94
C TYR A 429 -4.99 -3.09 -19.29
N GLN A 430 -4.82 -2.29 -20.36
CA GLN A 430 -5.25 -2.70 -21.70
C GLN A 430 -4.55 -3.98 -22.13
N THR A 431 -3.24 -4.09 -21.90
CA THR A 431 -2.46 -5.29 -22.25
C THR A 431 -3.00 -6.54 -21.54
N VAL A 432 -3.32 -6.42 -20.24
CA VAL A 432 -3.90 -7.54 -19.48
C VAL A 432 -5.30 -7.91 -19.97
N ILE A 433 -6.14 -6.91 -20.31
CA ILE A 433 -7.48 -7.12 -20.87
C ILE A 433 -7.40 -7.84 -22.21
N ASP A 434 -6.51 -7.43 -23.10
CA ASP A 434 -6.32 -8.05 -24.42
C ASP A 434 -5.84 -9.49 -24.30
N ASP A 435 -4.90 -9.76 -23.39
CA ASP A 435 -4.43 -11.09 -23.10
C ASP A 435 -5.55 -11.98 -22.52
N CYS A 436 -6.31 -11.48 -21.55
CA CYS A 436 -7.45 -12.21 -20.99
C CYS A 436 -8.56 -12.48 -22.05
N ARG A 437 -8.78 -11.53 -22.96
CA ARG A 437 -9.71 -11.71 -24.07
C ARG A 437 -9.24 -12.80 -25.04
N ALA A 438 -7.94 -12.88 -25.30
CA ALA A 438 -7.34 -13.86 -26.21
C ALA A 438 -7.18 -15.25 -25.60
N HIS A 439 -6.79 -15.34 -24.34
CA HIS A 439 -6.35 -16.58 -23.68
C HIS A 439 -7.23 -17.01 -22.51
N GLY A 440 -8.24 -16.22 -22.13
CA GLY A 440 -9.06 -16.46 -20.94
C GLY A 440 -8.42 -15.90 -19.66
N ALA A 441 -9.10 -16.09 -18.53
CA ALA A 441 -8.60 -15.70 -17.22
C ALA A 441 -7.30 -16.39 -16.86
N PHE A 442 -6.48 -15.77 -15.98
CA PHE A 442 -5.36 -16.44 -15.35
C PHE A 442 -5.84 -17.55 -14.40
N ASP A 443 -5.05 -18.60 -14.26
CA ASP A 443 -5.31 -19.69 -13.30
C ASP A 443 -4.45 -19.51 -12.04
N PRO A 444 -5.04 -19.13 -10.89
CA PRO A 444 -4.29 -18.95 -9.64
C PRO A 444 -3.55 -20.19 -9.16
N SER A 445 -3.97 -21.38 -9.60
CA SER A 445 -3.34 -22.64 -9.19
C SER A 445 -2.01 -22.91 -9.91
N THR A 446 -1.82 -22.33 -11.09
CA THR A 446 -0.66 -22.62 -11.95
C THR A 446 0.21 -21.40 -12.25
N MET A 447 -0.34 -20.19 -12.15
CA MET A 447 0.36 -18.98 -12.54
C MET A 447 1.59 -18.67 -11.67
N GLY A 448 2.59 -18.03 -12.28
CA GLY A 448 3.76 -17.47 -11.61
C GLY A 448 3.41 -16.26 -10.75
N THR A 449 4.44 -15.59 -10.21
CA THR A 449 4.31 -14.38 -9.40
C THR A 449 5.10 -13.21 -10.00
N VAL A 450 4.64 -11.99 -9.72
CA VAL A 450 5.33 -10.75 -10.13
C VAL A 450 5.62 -9.92 -8.87
N PRO A 451 6.71 -10.23 -8.13
CA PRO A 451 7.15 -9.36 -7.05
C PRO A 451 7.57 -7.99 -7.60
N ASN A 452 7.49 -6.97 -6.75
CA ASN A 452 7.80 -5.61 -7.14
C ASN A 452 8.92 -5.00 -6.30
N VAL A 453 9.89 -4.39 -6.98
CA VAL A 453 10.90 -3.50 -6.42
C VAL A 453 10.52 -2.08 -6.82
N GLY A 454 10.03 -1.29 -5.86
CA GLY A 454 9.44 0.02 -6.10
C GLY A 454 10.32 1.18 -5.64
N LEU A 455 10.57 2.15 -6.51
CA LEU A 455 11.23 3.41 -6.18
C LEU A 455 10.29 4.26 -5.30
N MET A 456 10.63 4.43 -4.03
CA MET A 456 9.75 5.06 -3.04
C MET A 456 10.49 5.93 -2.03
N ALA A 457 11.78 5.63 -1.80
CA ALA A 457 12.56 6.28 -0.75
C ALA A 457 12.57 7.80 -0.90
N GLN A 458 12.52 8.51 0.25
CA GLN A 458 12.55 9.96 0.32
C GLN A 458 11.52 10.67 -0.55
N LYS A 459 10.32 10.10 -0.67
CA LYS A 459 9.20 10.61 -1.49
C LYS A 459 9.51 10.67 -2.99
N ALA A 460 10.32 9.74 -3.49
CA ALA A 460 10.60 9.64 -4.91
C ALA A 460 9.29 9.50 -5.72
N GLU A 461 9.19 10.24 -6.81
CA GLU A 461 8.04 10.22 -7.75
C GLU A 461 6.67 10.46 -7.09
N GLU A 462 6.53 11.40 -6.18
CA GLU A 462 5.22 11.80 -5.65
C GLU A 462 4.56 12.85 -6.57
N TYR A 463 3.80 12.40 -7.57
CA TYR A 463 3.07 13.23 -8.51
C TYR A 463 1.71 13.69 -7.97
N GLY A 464 1.34 14.94 -8.24
CA GLY A 464 -0.03 15.44 -8.06
C GLY A 464 -0.57 15.50 -6.63
N SER A 465 0.26 15.31 -5.61
CA SER A 465 -0.16 15.13 -4.22
C SER A 465 0.15 16.30 -3.28
N HIS A 466 0.83 17.33 -3.74
CA HIS A 466 1.35 18.40 -2.87
C HIS A 466 1.44 19.77 -3.54
N ASP A 467 2.12 20.70 -2.87
CA ASP A 467 2.25 22.13 -3.16
C ASP A 467 3.04 22.48 -4.44
N LYS A 468 3.30 21.49 -5.29
CA LYS A 468 3.87 21.64 -6.64
C LYS A 468 2.86 21.27 -7.74
N THR A 469 1.58 21.22 -7.39
CA THR A 469 0.48 20.89 -8.31
C THR A 469 -0.52 22.05 -8.31
N PHE A 470 -0.85 22.56 -9.49
CA PHE A 470 -1.63 23.78 -9.65
C PHE A 470 -2.69 23.63 -10.73
N LYS A 471 -3.90 24.16 -10.46
CA LYS A 471 -4.84 24.52 -11.49
C LYS A 471 -4.46 25.91 -12.01
N ILE A 472 -4.15 26.02 -13.28
CA ILE A 472 -3.62 27.25 -13.88
C ILE A 472 -4.70 28.34 -13.93
N PRO A 473 -4.42 29.53 -13.34
CA PRO A 473 -5.44 30.57 -13.20
C PRO A 473 -5.64 31.41 -14.46
N ALA A 474 -4.68 31.44 -15.39
CA ALA A 474 -4.72 32.29 -16.58
C ALA A 474 -3.78 31.73 -17.66
N ASP A 475 -4.05 32.10 -18.92
CA ASP A 475 -3.19 31.75 -20.04
C ASP A 475 -1.78 32.34 -19.86
N GLY A 476 -0.77 31.59 -20.23
CA GLY A 476 0.61 32.03 -20.09
C GLY A 476 1.64 30.93 -20.33
N THR A 477 2.81 31.10 -19.73
CA THR A 477 3.90 30.12 -19.73
C THR A 477 4.31 29.81 -18.30
N VAL A 478 4.16 28.55 -17.89
CA VAL A 478 4.75 28.10 -16.62
C VAL A 478 6.23 27.83 -16.83
N GLN A 479 7.06 28.43 -15.99
CA GLN A 479 8.50 28.27 -16.01
C GLN A 479 9.03 27.76 -14.66
N VAL A 480 9.95 26.78 -14.71
CA VAL A 480 10.79 26.38 -13.60
C VAL A 480 12.14 27.05 -13.81
N VAL A 481 12.50 27.96 -12.93
CA VAL A 481 13.74 28.76 -13.03
C VAL A 481 14.67 28.47 -11.87
N ASN A 482 15.97 28.47 -12.14
CA ASN A 482 17.02 28.32 -11.13
C ASN A 482 17.35 29.64 -10.42
N SER A 483 18.24 29.62 -9.42
CA SER A 483 18.64 30.80 -8.67
C SER A 483 19.41 31.85 -9.52
N ALA A 484 19.98 31.43 -10.66
CA ALA A 484 20.64 32.33 -11.63
C ALA A 484 19.64 32.99 -12.60
N GLY A 485 18.39 32.55 -12.61
CA GLY A 485 17.35 33.04 -13.52
C GLY A 485 17.24 32.26 -14.85
N ASP A 486 17.98 31.16 -14.98
CA ASP A 486 17.88 30.31 -16.18
C ASP A 486 16.60 29.48 -16.14
N VAL A 487 15.90 29.38 -17.27
CA VAL A 487 14.71 28.58 -17.43
C VAL A 487 15.12 27.13 -17.70
N LEU A 488 14.79 26.22 -16.77
CA LEU A 488 15.09 24.79 -16.88
C LEU A 488 13.98 24.03 -17.62
N ILE A 489 12.73 24.36 -17.28
CA ILE A 489 11.51 23.76 -17.87
C ILE A 489 10.52 24.88 -18.14
N GLU A 490 9.85 24.84 -19.28
CA GLU A 490 8.74 25.75 -19.59
C GLU A 490 7.62 25.06 -20.37
N HIS A 491 6.39 25.47 -20.11
CA HIS A 491 5.19 25.00 -20.81
C HIS A 491 4.25 26.16 -21.11
N ALA A 492 3.81 26.30 -22.36
CA ALA A 492 2.66 27.15 -22.68
C ALA A 492 1.40 26.45 -22.13
N VAL A 493 0.60 27.19 -21.39
CA VAL A 493 -0.59 26.68 -20.70
C VAL A 493 -1.78 27.62 -20.89
N GLU A 494 -2.99 27.05 -20.82
CA GLU A 494 -4.25 27.78 -20.82
C GLU A 494 -4.87 27.79 -19.40
N ALA A 495 -5.76 28.75 -19.13
CA ALA A 495 -6.52 28.78 -17.89
C ALA A 495 -7.33 27.50 -17.69
N GLY A 496 -7.21 26.89 -16.51
CA GLY A 496 -7.84 25.61 -16.19
C GLY A 496 -6.95 24.39 -16.37
N ASP A 497 -5.85 24.49 -17.12
CA ASP A 497 -4.88 23.39 -17.23
C ASP A 497 -4.38 22.95 -15.86
N ILE A 498 -4.01 21.66 -15.75
CA ILE A 498 -3.49 21.08 -14.52
C ILE A 498 -1.99 20.89 -14.70
N TRP A 499 -1.19 21.71 -14.03
CA TRP A 499 0.28 21.62 -14.08
C TRP A 499 0.84 21.06 -12.78
N ARG A 500 1.84 20.18 -12.89
CA ARG A 500 2.50 19.59 -11.73
C ARG A 500 4.01 19.41 -11.93
N ALA A 501 4.77 19.46 -10.83
CA ALA A 501 6.19 19.12 -10.79
C ALA A 501 6.45 17.96 -9.84
N CYS A 502 7.52 17.22 -10.12
CA CYS A 502 8.02 16.15 -9.27
C CYS A 502 9.53 16.28 -9.06
N GLN A 503 10.02 15.72 -7.96
CA GLN A 503 11.43 15.62 -7.61
C GLN A 503 11.77 14.18 -7.28
N THR A 504 12.87 13.67 -7.84
CA THR A 504 13.36 12.32 -7.55
C THR A 504 14.85 12.38 -7.25
N LYS A 505 15.22 12.15 -5.99
CA LYS A 505 16.61 12.25 -5.54
C LYS A 505 17.46 11.09 -6.07
N ASP A 506 18.75 11.37 -6.25
CA ASP A 506 19.70 10.43 -6.81
C ASP A 506 19.97 9.22 -5.89
N ALA A 507 20.12 9.42 -4.59
CA ALA A 507 20.38 8.33 -3.63
C ALA A 507 19.28 7.25 -3.60
N PRO A 508 17.98 7.58 -3.58
CA PRO A 508 16.90 6.61 -3.80
C PRO A 508 17.02 5.82 -5.10
N ILE A 509 17.42 6.43 -6.21
CA ILE A 509 17.58 5.75 -7.50
C ILE A 509 18.74 4.75 -7.44
N GLN A 510 19.88 5.14 -6.85
CA GLN A 510 21.02 4.23 -6.65
C GLN A 510 20.64 3.01 -5.82
N ASP A 511 19.94 3.22 -4.70
CA ASP A 511 19.47 2.14 -3.83
C ASP A 511 18.43 1.25 -4.51
N TRP A 512 17.54 1.84 -5.32
CA TRP A 512 16.54 1.10 -6.11
C TRP A 512 17.20 0.14 -7.12
N VAL A 513 18.23 0.59 -7.84
CA VAL A 513 19.02 -0.27 -8.75
C VAL A 513 19.72 -1.37 -7.96
N LYS A 514 20.37 -1.05 -6.85
CA LYS A 514 21.02 -2.02 -5.95
C LYS A 514 20.00 -3.06 -5.45
N LEU A 515 18.82 -2.64 -5.04
CA LEU A 515 17.77 -3.54 -4.56
C LEU A 515 17.29 -4.49 -5.66
N ALA A 516 17.10 -3.99 -6.88
CA ALA A 516 16.72 -4.81 -8.04
C ALA A 516 17.76 -5.90 -8.34
N VAL A 517 19.06 -5.54 -8.38
CA VAL A 517 20.16 -6.49 -8.56
C VAL A 517 20.18 -7.52 -7.42
N THR A 518 20.06 -7.06 -6.18
CA THR A 518 20.05 -7.93 -5.00
C THR A 518 18.89 -8.93 -5.05
N ARG A 519 17.69 -8.47 -5.38
CA ARG A 519 16.49 -9.34 -5.46
C ARG A 519 16.61 -10.35 -6.60
N SER A 520 17.07 -9.91 -7.78
CA SER A 520 17.32 -10.82 -8.90
C SER A 520 18.33 -11.90 -8.54
N ARG A 521 19.45 -11.54 -7.90
CA ARG A 521 20.49 -12.49 -7.48
C ARG A 521 20.00 -13.49 -6.42
N LEU A 522 19.26 -13.02 -5.42
CA LEU A 522 18.75 -13.88 -4.34
C LEU A 522 17.66 -14.85 -4.82
N SER A 523 16.81 -14.42 -5.74
CA SER A 523 15.68 -15.22 -6.21
C SER A 523 15.97 -16.04 -7.46
N GLY A 524 16.96 -15.62 -8.28
CA GLY A 524 17.23 -16.15 -9.61
C GLY A 524 16.19 -15.75 -10.65
N MET A 525 15.28 -14.80 -10.31
CA MET A 525 14.26 -14.30 -11.21
C MET A 525 14.83 -13.23 -12.13
N PRO A 526 14.38 -13.12 -13.40
CA PRO A 526 14.64 -11.94 -14.22
C PRO A 526 14.04 -10.70 -13.57
N ALA A 527 14.72 -9.56 -13.73
CA ALA A 527 14.27 -8.27 -13.26
C ALA A 527 14.09 -7.32 -14.46
N ILE A 528 12.92 -6.71 -14.57
CA ILE A 528 12.59 -5.80 -15.66
C ILE A 528 12.34 -4.42 -15.06
N PHE A 529 13.13 -3.42 -15.47
CA PHE A 529 12.85 -2.02 -15.20
C PHE A 529 11.76 -1.54 -16.16
N TRP A 530 10.67 -1.02 -15.61
CA TRP A 530 9.51 -0.55 -16.36
C TRP A 530 9.68 0.95 -16.63
N LEU A 531 10.35 1.28 -17.72
CA LEU A 531 10.67 2.66 -18.10
C LEU A 531 10.28 2.90 -19.55
N ASP A 532 9.48 3.94 -19.80
CA ASP A 532 8.98 4.31 -21.11
C ASP A 532 10.00 5.20 -21.84
N PRO A 533 10.57 4.75 -22.97
CA PRO A 533 11.53 5.56 -23.73
C PRO A 533 10.92 6.85 -24.32
N GLU A 534 9.59 6.93 -24.43
CA GLU A 534 8.90 8.11 -24.95
C GLU A 534 8.59 9.14 -23.84
N ARG A 535 8.70 8.77 -22.56
CA ARG A 535 8.46 9.65 -21.44
C ARG A 535 9.75 10.33 -20.95
N ALA A 536 9.73 11.65 -20.72
CA ALA A 536 10.94 12.41 -20.40
C ALA A 536 11.59 11.98 -19.07
N HIS A 537 10.83 11.79 -18.02
CA HIS A 537 11.29 11.27 -16.74
C HIS A 537 11.97 9.90 -16.89
N ASP A 538 11.32 8.97 -17.58
CA ASP A 538 11.80 7.61 -17.72
C ASP A 538 13.07 7.52 -18.56
N ARG A 539 13.29 8.44 -19.52
CA ARG A 539 14.56 8.55 -20.25
C ARG A 539 15.72 8.94 -19.32
N ASN A 540 15.47 9.88 -18.41
CA ASN A 540 16.47 10.26 -17.39
C ASN A 540 16.74 9.11 -16.42
N LEU A 541 15.70 8.41 -15.94
CA LEU A 541 15.87 7.21 -15.11
C LEU A 541 16.62 6.11 -15.85
N THR A 542 16.33 5.86 -17.12
CA THR A 542 17.06 4.89 -17.94
C THR A 542 18.56 5.20 -17.97
N THR A 543 18.92 6.47 -18.18
CA THR A 543 20.33 6.92 -18.15
C THR A 543 20.99 6.64 -16.80
N LEU A 544 20.29 6.90 -15.70
CA LEU A 544 20.80 6.67 -14.34
C LEU A 544 20.86 5.17 -14.01
N VAL A 545 19.86 4.37 -14.40
CA VAL A 545 19.87 2.91 -14.23
C VAL A 545 21.05 2.29 -14.97
N GLU A 546 21.27 2.63 -16.24
CA GLU A 546 22.41 2.14 -17.02
C GLU A 546 23.77 2.54 -16.44
N LYS A 547 23.83 3.72 -15.80
CA LYS A 547 24.99 4.19 -15.07
C LYS A 547 25.24 3.33 -13.82
N TYR A 548 24.23 3.17 -12.97
CA TYR A 548 24.38 2.52 -11.67
C TYR A 548 24.43 1.00 -11.74
N LEU A 549 23.88 0.35 -12.77
CA LEU A 549 24.09 -1.08 -12.99
C LEU A 549 25.57 -1.46 -13.15
N LYS A 550 26.41 -0.53 -13.61
CA LYS A 550 27.87 -0.74 -13.75
C LYS A 550 28.58 -0.82 -12.40
N ASP A 551 27.99 -0.33 -11.34
CA ASP A 551 28.53 -0.36 -9.97
C ASP A 551 28.25 -1.70 -9.28
N HIS A 552 27.48 -2.59 -9.93
CA HIS A 552 27.06 -3.88 -9.40
C HIS A 552 27.55 -5.05 -10.27
N ASP A 553 27.86 -6.17 -9.61
CA ASP A 553 28.07 -7.42 -10.34
C ASP A 553 26.72 -7.93 -10.86
N THR A 554 26.54 -7.89 -12.17
CA THR A 554 25.35 -8.37 -12.88
C THR A 554 25.58 -9.64 -13.68
N GLU A 555 26.75 -10.27 -13.55
CA GLU A 555 27.07 -11.50 -14.27
C GLU A 555 26.08 -12.62 -13.94
N GLY A 556 25.51 -13.23 -14.97
CA GLY A 556 24.53 -14.30 -14.86
C GLY A 556 23.13 -13.86 -14.42
N LEU A 557 22.86 -12.56 -14.32
CA LEU A 557 21.51 -12.02 -14.06
C LEU A 557 20.82 -11.64 -15.38
N ASP A 558 19.54 -11.91 -15.47
CA ASP A 558 18.67 -11.44 -16.54
C ASP A 558 18.01 -10.12 -16.10
N ILE A 559 18.62 -9.00 -16.48
CA ILE A 559 18.14 -7.65 -16.16
C ILE A 559 17.92 -6.92 -17.49
N SER A 560 16.72 -6.35 -17.64
CA SER A 560 16.35 -5.62 -18.85
C SER A 560 15.53 -4.36 -18.52
N ILE A 561 15.47 -3.42 -19.46
CA ILE A 561 14.63 -2.23 -19.44
C ILE A 561 13.61 -2.36 -20.54
N LYS A 562 12.33 -2.15 -20.23
CA LYS A 562 11.21 -2.23 -21.20
C LYS A 562 10.17 -1.17 -20.87
N SER A 563 9.44 -0.73 -21.89
CA SER A 563 8.26 0.11 -21.66
C SER A 563 7.25 -0.61 -20.77
N PRO A 564 6.37 0.12 -20.03
CA PRO A 564 5.35 -0.50 -19.19
C PRO A 564 4.46 -1.52 -19.93
N VAL A 565 4.11 -1.24 -21.17
CA VAL A 565 3.30 -2.16 -22.01
C VAL A 565 4.08 -3.44 -22.34
N GLU A 566 5.33 -3.32 -22.83
CA GLU A 566 6.17 -4.47 -23.15
C GLU A 566 6.51 -5.30 -21.90
N ALA A 567 6.82 -4.63 -20.80
CA ALA A 567 7.12 -5.29 -19.52
C ALA A 567 5.89 -6.03 -18.97
N THR A 568 4.68 -5.46 -19.14
CA THR A 568 3.43 -6.15 -18.81
C THR A 568 3.28 -7.40 -19.66
N GLN A 569 3.44 -7.30 -21.00
CA GLN A 569 3.30 -8.46 -21.90
C GLN A 569 4.27 -9.59 -21.51
N VAL A 570 5.55 -9.27 -21.34
CA VAL A 570 6.54 -10.28 -20.90
C VAL A 570 6.17 -10.89 -19.56
N SER A 571 5.70 -10.09 -18.60
CA SER A 571 5.32 -10.58 -17.28
C SER A 571 4.13 -11.52 -17.34
N ILE A 572 3.06 -11.18 -18.09
CA ILE A 572 1.87 -12.02 -18.20
C ILE A 572 2.12 -13.31 -19.00
N ASP A 573 2.94 -13.26 -20.07
CA ASP A 573 3.37 -14.47 -20.80
C ASP A 573 4.09 -15.44 -19.85
N ARG A 574 5.00 -14.93 -19.05
CA ARG A 574 5.78 -15.73 -18.11
C ARG A 574 4.91 -16.31 -16.98
N ILE A 575 4.03 -15.52 -16.38
CA ILE A 575 3.18 -16.04 -15.30
C ILE A 575 2.17 -17.07 -15.79
N ARG A 576 1.70 -17.01 -17.04
CA ARG A 576 0.90 -18.07 -17.67
C ARG A 576 1.66 -19.39 -17.79
N GLU A 577 2.98 -19.33 -17.99
CA GLU A 577 3.86 -20.49 -17.99
C GLU A 577 4.28 -20.95 -16.56
N GLY A 578 3.75 -20.32 -15.51
CA GLY A 578 4.16 -20.60 -14.12
C GLY A 578 5.54 -20.07 -13.73
N LYS A 579 6.08 -19.12 -14.51
CA LYS A 579 7.39 -18.51 -14.29
C LYS A 579 7.27 -17.15 -13.61
N ASP A 580 8.21 -16.82 -12.76
CA ASP A 580 8.23 -15.58 -11.98
C ASP A 580 9.05 -14.49 -12.66
N THR A 581 8.72 -13.21 -12.39
CA THR A 581 9.44 -12.05 -12.92
C THR A 581 9.36 -10.88 -11.95
N ILE A 582 10.50 -10.26 -11.63
CA ILE A 582 10.52 -9.06 -10.78
C ILE A 582 10.17 -7.84 -11.63
N SER A 583 9.11 -7.13 -11.26
CA SER A 583 8.82 -5.79 -11.79
C SER A 583 9.61 -4.74 -10.99
N VAL A 584 10.45 -3.95 -11.68
CA VAL A 584 11.23 -2.87 -11.08
C VAL A 584 10.66 -1.56 -11.57
N THR A 585 9.97 -0.83 -10.68
CA THR A 585 9.08 0.26 -11.11
C THR A 585 9.27 1.53 -10.31
N GLY A 586 8.84 2.65 -10.87
CA GLY A 586 8.61 3.89 -10.15
C GLY A 586 7.47 3.77 -9.13
N ASN A 587 7.25 4.84 -8.37
CA ASN A 587 6.33 4.83 -7.23
C ASN A 587 4.86 4.61 -7.63
N VAL A 588 4.42 5.19 -8.75
CA VAL A 588 3.03 5.04 -9.22
C VAL A 588 2.78 3.63 -9.75
N LEU A 589 3.65 3.12 -10.63
CA LEU A 589 3.56 1.74 -11.13
C LEU A 589 3.75 0.70 -10.04
N ARG A 590 4.50 1.00 -8.98
CA ARG A 590 4.58 0.16 -7.79
C ARG A 590 3.18 -0.14 -7.26
N ASP A 591 2.37 0.90 -7.05
CA ASP A 591 1.01 0.72 -6.55
C ASP A 591 0.14 -0.07 -7.53
N TYR A 592 0.26 0.19 -8.83
CA TYR A 592 -0.48 -0.55 -9.87
C TYR A 592 -0.12 -2.04 -9.84
N ASN A 593 1.16 -2.38 -9.88
CA ASN A 593 1.63 -3.77 -9.97
C ASN A 593 1.42 -4.55 -8.67
N THR A 594 1.50 -3.88 -7.51
CA THR A 594 1.31 -4.52 -6.20
C THR A 594 -0.16 -4.74 -5.85
N ASP A 595 -1.09 -4.26 -6.67
CA ASP A 595 -2.51 -4.61 -6.62
C ASP A 595 -2.90 -5.53 -7.78
N LEU A 596 -2.51 -5.21 -9.02
CA LEU A 596 -2.89 -5.98 -10.21
C LEU A 596 -2.50 -7.44 -10.11
N PHE A 597 -1.22 -7.74 -10.01
CA PHE A 597 -0.75 -9.13 -10.00
C PHE A 597 -1.20 -9.92 -8.78
N PRO A 598 -1.13 -9.38 -7.53
CA PRO A 598 -1.64 -10.09 -6.37
C PRO A 598 -3.15 -10.35 -6.39
N ILE A 599 -3.95 -9.45 -6.94
CA ILE A 599 -5.40 -9.69 -7.07
C ILE A 599 -5.66 -10.84 -8.04
N LEU A 600 -4.92 -10.94 -9.14
CA LEU A 600 -5.02 -12.07 -10.07
C LEU A 600 -4.49 -13.37 -9.46
N GLU A 601 -3.40 -13.31 -8.70
CA GLU A 601 -2.70 -14.47 -8.13
C GLU A 601 -3.33 -14.97 -6.83
N LEU A 602 -3.60 -14.07 -5.87
CA LEU A 602 -4.02 -14.39 -4.50
C LEU A 602 -5.49 -14.06 -4.24
N GLY A 603 -6.17 -13.39 -5.18
CA GLY A 603 -7.52 -12.85 -5.01
C GLY A 603 -7.57 -11.56 -4.19
N THR A 604 -6.45 -11.09 -3.68
CA THR A 604 -6.32 -9.86 -2.87
C THR A 604 -4.87 -9.40 -2.81
N SER A 605 -4.65 -8.09 -2.73
CA SER A 605 -3.34 -7.50 -2.44
C SER A 605 -3.05 -7.39 -0.93
N ALA A 606 -4.06 -7.58 -0.07
CA ALA A 606 -3.93 -7.42 1.38
C ALA A 606 -3.03 -8.47 2.07
N LYS A 607 -2.71 -9.56 1.37
CA LYS A 607 -1.86 -10.66 1.87
C LYS A 607 -0.42 -10.61 1.34
N MET A 608 -0.03 -9.50 0.73
CA MET A 608 1.34 -9.28 0.29
C MET A 608 2.26 -8.94 1.46
N LEU A 609 3.49 -9.44 1.38
CA LEU A 609 4.57 -8.97 2.24
C LEU A 609 5.07 -7.62 1.73
N SER A 610 5.23 -6.66 2.64
CA SER A 610 5.75 -5.32 2.36
C SER A 610 7.00 -5.08 3.20
N VAL A 611 8.16 -5.25 2.57
CA VAL A 611 9.45 -4.96 3.18
C VAL A 611 9.98 -3.66 2.60
N VAL A 612 10.56 -2.83 3.46
CA VAL A 612 11.32 -1.64 3.07
C VAL A 612 12.74 -1.83 3.59
N PRO A 613 13.64 -2.42 2.78
CA PRO A 613 15.07 -2.40 3.09
C PRO A 613 15.53 -0.95 3.17
N LEU A 614 15.96 -0.52 4.35
CA LEU A 614 16.35 0.87 4.56
C LEU A 614 17.72 1.15 3.93
N MET A 615 17.89 2.32 3.32
CA MET A 615 19.14 2.68 2.62
C MET A 615 20.37 2.61 3.52
N ALA A 616 20.19 2.83 4.83
CA ALA A 616 21.24 2.73 5.84
C ALA A 616 21.59 1.29 6.24
N GLY A 617 20.85 0.29 5.77
CA GLY A 617 21.10 -1.14 6.01
C GLY A 617 20.16 -1.82 7.00
N GLY A 618 19.31 -1.07 7.68
CA GLY A 618 18.24 -1.63 8.54
C GLY A 618 17.03 -2.14 7.74
N GLY A 619 16.00 -2.59 8.45
CA GLY A 619 14.76 -3.08 7.87
C GLY A 619 13.51 -2.43 8.48
N LEU A 620 12.55 -2.09 7.63
CA LEU A 620 11.19 -1.72 8.01
C LEU A 620 10.22 -2.75 7.41
N PHE A 621 9.42 -3.38 8.26
CA PHE A 621 8.48 -4.43 7.90
C PHE A 621 7.07 -3.89 8.12
N GLU A 622 6.38 -3.54 7.03
CA GLU A 622 5.05 -2.96 7.07
C GLU A 622 4.00 -4.06 7.04
N THR A 623 3.00 -3.95 7.89
CA THR A 623 1.80 -4.79 7.86
C THR A 623 0.70 -4.11 7.03
N GLY A 624 -0.33 -4.84 6.65
CA GLY A 624 -1.34 -4.44 5.69
C GLY A 624 -2.12 -3.13 5.98
N ALA A 625 -3.16 -2.88 5.20
CA ALA A 625 -3.98 -1.68 5.31
C ALA A 625 -4.97 -1.75 6.48
N GLY A 626 -5.18 -0.61 7.17
CA GLY A 626 -6.06 -0.49 8.34
C GLY A 626 -7.47 0.04 8.05
N GLY A 627 -7.91 0.12 6.79
CA GLY A 627 -9.18 0.78 6.42
C GLY A 627 -10.44 0.21 7.05
N SER A 628 -10.47 -1.08 7.41
CA SER A 628 -11.59 -1.73 8.11
C SER A 628 -11.46 -1.73 9.64
N ALA A 629 -10.35 -1.26 10.19
CA ALA A 629 -10.04 -1.32 11.62
C ALA A 629 -11.12 -0.71 12.53
N PRO A 630 -11.73 0.46 12.21
CA PRO A 630 -12.80 1.03 13.04
C PRO A 630 -13.99 0.09 13.25
N LYS A 631 -14.41 -0.61 12.19
CA LYS A 631 -15.54 -1.57 12.30
C LYS A 631 -15.20 -2.81 13.09
N HIS A 632 -13.93 -3.20 13.13
CA HIS A 632 -13.45 -4.30 13.96
C HIS A 632 -13.42 -3.91 15.44
N VAL A 633 -13.02 -2.67 15.77
CA VAL A 633 -13.12 -2.14 17.13
C VAL A 633 -14.58 -2.09 17.58
N GLN A 634 -15.49 -1.58 16.72
CA GLN A 634 -16.93 -1.55 17.01
C GLN A 634 -17.45 -2.94 17.37
N GLN A 635 -17.13 -3.95 16.57
CA GLN A 635 -17.57 -5.33 16.85
C GLN A 635 -16.98 -5.88 18.15
N LEU A 636 -15.71 -5.59 18.48
CA LEU A 636 -15.15 -6.00 19.76
C LEU A 636 -15.87 -5.35 20.94
N VAL A 637 -16.18 -4.05 20.85
CA VAL A 637 -16.90 -3.32 21.91
C VAL A 637 -18.32 -3.83 22.07
N GLU A 638 -19.03 -4.12 20.99
CA GLU A 638 -20.44 -4.55 21.00
C GLU A 638 -20.61 -6.03 21.31
N GLU A 639 -19.73 -6.90 20.78
CA GLU A 639 -19.88 -8.35 20.78
C GLU A 639 -18.72 -9.10 21.44
N ASN A 640 -17.68 -8.40 21.94
CA ASN A 640 -16.44 -9.00 22.43
C ASN A 640 -15.82 -10.00 21.44
N HIS A 641 -15.86 -9.64 20.14
CA HIS A 641 -15.34 -10.44 19.04
C HIS A 641 -14.45 -9.58 18.14
N LEU A 642 -13.15 -9.85 18.10
CA LEU A 642 -12.21 -9.14 17.24
C LEU A 642 -11.94 -9.96 15.97
N ARG A 643 -12.50 -9.52 14.84
CA ARG A 643 -12.30 -10.19 13.54
C ARG A 643 -11.06 -9.70 12.76
N TRP A 644 -10.18 -8.91 13.38
CA TRP A 644 -8.92 -8.49 12.77
C TRP A 644 -8.04 -9.70 12.46
N ASP A 645 -7.56 -9.81 11.20
CA ASP A 645 -6.63 -10.88 10.77
C ASP A 645 -5.19 -10.35 10.86
N SER A 646 -4.41 -10.90 11.77
CA SER A 646 -3.01 -10.54 12.00
C SER A 646 -2.03 -11.25 11.04
N LEU A 647 -2.49 -11.78 9.92
CA LEU A 647 -1.62 -12.45 8.95
C LEU A 647 -0.45 -11.55 8.52
N GLY A 648 -0.71 -10.25 8.29
CA GLY A 648 0.34 -9.28 7.93
C GLY A 648 1.41 -9.15 9.00
N GLU A 649 1.02 -9.19 10.29
CA GLU A 649 1.97 -9.16 11.42
C GLU A 649 2.81 -10.45 11.48
N PHE A 650 2.22 -11.61 11.23
CA PHE A 650 2.96 -12.88 11.21
C PHE A 650 4.04 -12.88 10.12
N LEU A 651 3.68 -12.42 8.92
CA LEU A 651 4.59 -12.31 7.79
C LEU A 651 5.71 -11.28 8.02
N ALA A 652 5.36 -10.13 8.59
CA ALA A 652 6.32 -9.08 8.95
C ALA A 652 7.30 -9.57 10.02
N LEU A 653 6.81 -10.31 11.03
CA LEU A 653 7.64 -10.90 12.07
C LEU A 653 8.64 -11.91 11.50
N ALA A 654 8.22 -12.78 10.58
CA ALA A 654 9.11 -13.74 9.95
C ALA A 654 10.25 -13.04 9.20
N GLU A 655 9.96 -11.96 8.46
CA GLU A 655 10.99 -11.19 7.75
C GLU A 655 11.88 -10.35 8.71
N SER A 656 11.32 -9.83 9.80
CA SER A 656 12.07 -9.15 10.86
C SER A 656 13.10 -10.10 11.51
N LEU A 657 12.70 -11.32 11.82
CA LEU A 657 13.61 -12.38 12.33
C LEU A 657 14.66 -12.77 11.28
N ARG A 658 14.26 -12.92 10.01
CA ARG A 658 15.16 -13.24 8.91
C ARG A 658 16.19 -12.14 8.66
N HIS A 659 15.82 -10.87 8.91
CA HIS A 659 16.74 -9.75 8.85
C HIS A 659 17.91 -9.94 9.83
N PHE A 660 17.69 -10.31 11.11
CA PHE A 660 18.75 -10.60 12.06
C PHE A 660 19.60 -11.82 11.65
N ALA A 661 18.98 -12.82 11.05
CA ALA A 661 19.75 -13.96 10.52
C ALA A 661 20.76 -13.51 9.46
N ASN A 662 20.37 -12.56 8.61
CA ASN A 662 21.19 -12.09 7.49
C ASN A 662 22.19 -11.01 7.91
N THR A 663 21.85 -10.10 8.82
CA THR A 663 22.70 -8.96 9.24
C THR A 663 23.64 -9.34 10.38
N ASP A 664 23.15 -10.07 11.38
CA ASP A 664 23.87 -10.35 12.61
C ASP A 664 24.40 -11.81 12.65
N GLY A 665 24.03 -12.62 11.64
CA GLY A 665 24.39 -14.04 11.61
C GLY A 665 23.67 -14.85 12.70
N ASN A 666 22.50 -14.41 13.19
CA ASN A 666 21.73 -15.09 14.21
C ASN A 666 21.01 -16.32 13.65
N ALA A 667 21.64 -17.49 13.77
CA ALA A 667 21.11 -18.74 13.25
C ALA A 667 19.76 -19.15 13.89
N LYS A 668 19.56 -18.87 15.18
CA LYS A 668 18.29 -19.16 15.85
C LYS A 668 17.14 -18.29 15.30
N ALA A 669 17.41 -17.05 14.95
CA ALA A 669 16.44 -16.20 14.30
C ALA A 669 15.99 -16.75 12.94
N ALA A 670 16.90 -17.36 12.17
CA ALA A 670 16.55 -18.04 10.91
C ALA A 670 15.58 -19.20 11.16
N VAL A 671 15.88 -20.05 12.16
CA VAL A 671 15.02 -21.19 12.53
C VAL A 671 13.64 -20.73 13.01
N LEU A 672 13.58 -19.66 13.83
CA LEU A 672 12.32 -19.06 14.25
C LEU A 672 11.49 -18.55 13.04
N ALA A 673 12.13 -17.86 12.10
CA ALA A 673 11.47 -17.33 10.91
C ALA A 673 10.90 -18.42 10.01
N ASP A 674 11.70 -19.44 9.71
CA ASP A 674 11.27 -20.52 8.83
C ASP A 674 10.20 -21.41 9.47
N ALA A 675 10.24 -21.61 10.79
CA ALA A 675 9.19 -22.29 11.52
C ALA A 675 7.89 -21.45 11.56
N LEU A 676 7.99 -20.12 11.65
CA LEU A 676 6.84 -19.23 11.61
C LEU A 676 6.15 -19.24 10.24
N ASP A 677 6.91 -19.25 9.15
CA ASP A 677 6.35 -19.38 7.79
C ASP A 677 5.55 -20.68 7.64
N ARG A 678 6.10 -21.83 8.11
CA ARG A 678 5.39 -23.11 8.06
C ARG A 678 4.15 -23.13 8.97
N ALA A 679 4.25 -22.54 10.15
CA ALA A 679 3.12 -22.39 11.06
C ALA A 679 2.00 -21.53 10.47
N THR A 680 2.37 -20.47 9.75
CA THR A 680 1.43 -19.60 9.04
C THR A 680 0.74 -20.36 7.90
N GLU A 681 1.48 -21.15 7.13
CA GLU A 681 0.90 -22.01 6.09
C GLU A 681 -0.09 -23.03 6.68
N THR A 682 0.26 -23.66 7.78
CA THR A 682 -0.62 -24.59 8.51
C THR A 682 -1.90 -23.89 8.99
N LEU A 683 -1.76 -22.72 9.61
CA LEU A 683 -2.90 -21.90 10.07
C LEU A 683 -3.89 -21.58 8.94
N LEU A 684 -3.38 -21.19 7.77
CA LEU A 684 -4.19 -20.91 6.59
C LEU A 684 -4.91 -22.16 6.09
N ASN A 685 -4.20 -23.28 5.96
CA ASN A 685 -4.75 -24.56 5.47
C ASN A 685 -5.79 -25.16 6.41
N GLU A 686 -5.66 -24.94 7.73
CA GLU A 686 -6.63 -25.36 8.74
C GLU A 686 -7.83 -24.41 8.90
N GLY A 687 -7.84 -23.29 8.16
CA GLY A 687 -8.92 -22.30 8.21
C GLY A 687 -9.02 -21.59 9.57
N LYS A 688 -7.90 -21.34 10.23
CA LYS A 688 -7.83 -20.73 11.57
C LYS A 688 -7.70 -19.21 11.57
N SER A 689 -8.01 -18.54 10.44
CA SER A 689 -8.18 -17.08 10.41
C SER A 689 -9.45 -16.65 11.15
N PRO A 690 -9.51 -15.39 11.66
CA PRO A 690 -10.68 -14.89 12.38
C PRO A 690 -11.96 -14.91 11.53
N SER A 691 -13.05 -15.40 12.11
CA SER A 691 -14.38 -15.37 11.51
C SER A 691 -15.01 -13.97 11.59
N ARG A 692 -16.04 -13.75 10.78
CA ARG A 692 -16.87 -12.53 10.84
C ARG A 692 -17.92 -12.55 11.94
N LYS A 693 -18.25 -13.74 12.48
CA LYS A 693 -19.38 -13.96 13.39
C LYS A 693 -18.90 -14.16 14.82
N ALA A 694 -19.53 -13.46 15.76
CA ALA A 694 -19.38 -13.75 17.17
C ALA A 694 -19.81 -15.19 17.51
N GLY A 695 -19.16 -15.82 18.47
CA GLY A 695 -19.33 -17.23 18.81
C GLY A 695 -18.48 -18.19 17.96
N GLU A 696 -17.71 -17.66 17.00
CA GLU A 696 -16.73 -18.41 16.20
C GLU A 696 -15.30 -17.94 16.56
N ILE A 697 -14.29 -18.51 15.88
CA ILE A 697 -12.88 -18.13 16.08
C ILE A 697 -12.68 -16.64 15.78
N ASP A 698 -12.04 -15.93 16.67
CA ASP A 698 -11.64 -14.52 16.53
C ASP A 698 -10.11 -14.36 16.48
N ASN A 699 -9.62 -13.13 16.55
CA ASN A 699 -8.20 -12.79 16.54
C ASN A 699 -7.42 -13.54 17.64
N ARG A 700 -7.97 -13.65 18.88
CA ARG A 700 -7.34 -14.35 20.01
C ARG A 700 -7.18 -15.85 19.73
N GLY A 701 -8.21 -16.46 19.17
CA GLY A 701 -8.18 -17.86 18.75
C GLY A 701 -7.18 -18.10 17.62
N SER A 702 -7.13 -17.20 16.64
CA SER A 702 -6.14 -17.27 15.56
C SER A 702 -4.70 -17.16 16.09
N HIS A 703 -4.44 -16.26 17.02
CA HIS A 703 -3.12 -16.13 17.68
C HIS A 703 -2.74 -17.38 18.48
N PHE A 704 -3.70 -18.01 19.16
CA PHE A 704 -3.47 -19.28 19.80
C PHE A 704 -3.04 -20.37 18.83
N TYR A 705 -3.78 -20.54 17.72
CA TYR A 705 -3.43 -21.55 16.73
C TYR A 705 -2.10 -21.28 16.02
N LEU A 706 -1.78 -20.01 15.73
CA LEU A 706 -0.45 -19.66 15.24
C LEU A 706 0.63 -20.07 16.23
N THR A 707 0.44 -19.76 17.52
CA THR A 707 1.40 -20.05 18.59
C THR A 707 1.59 -21.56 18.74
N LEU A 708 0.50 -22.33 18.74
CA LEU A 708 0.54 -23.78 18.81
C LEU A 708 1.30 -24.38 17.62
N ASN A 709 0.98 -23.94 16.40
CA ASN A 709 1.63 -24.43 15.20
C ASN A 709 3.10 -24.01 15.14
N TRP A 710 3.43 -22.79 15.55
CA TRP A 710 4.81 -22.31 15.62
C TRP A 710 5.64 -23.11 16.65
N ALA A 711 5.09 -23.38 17.83
CA ALA A 711 5.73 -24.22 18.84
C ALA A 711 5.94 -25.66 18.33
N LYS A 712 4.96 -26.26 17.62
CA LYS A 712 5.09 -27.60 17.01
C LYS A 712 6.19 -27.65 15.96
N GLU A 713 6.25 -26.66 15.07
CA GLU A 713 7.30 -26.56 14.06
C GLU A 713 8.69 -26.43 14.71
N LEU A 714 8.82 -25.61 15.75
CA LEU A 714 10.07 -25.45 16.49
C LEU A 714 10.45 -26.70 17.28
N ALA A 715 9.49 -27.42 17.83
CA ALA A 715 9.75 -28.67 18.55
C ALA A 715 10.23 -29.81 17.66
N THR A 716 9.85 -29.82 16.38
CA THR A 716 10.12 -30.93 15.45
C THR A 716 11.23 -30.65 14.44
N GLN A 717 11.71 -29.39 14.34
CA GLN A 717 12.81 -29.05 13.47
C GLN A 717 14.13 -29.70 13.94
N THR A 718 15.09 -29.88 13.03
CA THR A 718 16.38 -30.56 13.28
C THR A 718 17.61 -29.66 13.12
N GLU A 719 17.40 -28.36 12.94
CA GLU A 719 18.45 -27.38 12.65
C GLU A 719 19.10 -26.84 13.93
N ASP A 720 18.30 -26.70 15.02
CA ASP A 720 18.74 -26.25 16.34
C ASP A 720 18.09 -27.12 17.43
N ALA A 721 18.89 -28.00 18.03
CA ALA A 721 18.43 -28.94 19.05
C ALA A 721 18.04 -28.24 20.38
N ASP A 722 18.63 -27.08 20.69
CA ASP A 722 18.31 -26.33 21.90
C ASP A 722 16.93 -25.70 21.78
N LEU A 723 16.61 -25.11 20.62
CA LEU A 723 15.26 -24.60 20.34
C LEU A 723 14.24 -25.74 20.37
N ALA A 724 14.54 -26.88 19.76
CA ALA A 724 13.62 -28.03 19.80
C ALA A 724 13.34 -28.48 21.24
N ALA A 725 14.36 -28.55 22.08
CA ALA A 725 14.20 -28.90 23.52
C ALA A 725 13.38 -27.88 24.31
N VAL A 726 13.53 -26.58 24.03
CA VAL A 726 12.72 -25.51 24.65
C VAL A 726 11.25 -25.61 24.25
N PHE A 727 10.98 -25.83 22.96
CA PHE A 727 9.61 -25.78 22.45
C PHE A 727 8.83 -27.10 22.52
N ALA A 728 9.47 -28.24 22.70
CA ALA A 728 8.76 -29.50 22.84
C ALA A 728 7.73 -29.51 23.99
N PRO A 729 8.09 -29.14 25.23
CA PRO A 729 7.10 -29.07 26.33
C PRO A 729 6.06 -27.95 26.12
N VAL A 730 6.40 -26.86 25.45
CA VAL A 730 5.47 -25.78 25.12
C VAL A 730 4.40 -26.27 24.14
N ALA A 731 4.81 -26.94 23.06
CA ALA A 731 3.89 -27.52 22.07
C ALA A 731 2.95 -28.57 22.70
N GLU A 732 3.48 -29.41 23.59
CA GLU A 732 2.69 -30.42 24.31
C GLU A 732 1.67 -29.74 25.26
N ALA A 733 2.08 -28.73 26.04
CA ALA A 733 1.18 -28.01 26.94
C ALA A 733 0.07 -27.26 26.21
N LEU A 734 0.41 -26.56 25.09
CA LEU A 734 -0.59 -25.87 24.25
C LEU A 734 -1.58 -26.86 23.62
N ALA A 735 -1.10 -28.00 23.12
CA ALA A 735 -1.96 -29.03 22.52
C ALA A 735 -2.88 -29.69 23.58
N ALA A 736 -2.38 -29.95 24.78
CA ALA A 736 -3.17 -30.52 25.87
C ALA A 736 -4.28 -29.56 26.36
N ALA A 737 -4.03 -28.25 26.35
CA ALA A 737 -4.96 -27.23 26.81
C ALA A 737 -5.83 -26.62 25.67
N GLU A 738 -5.72 -27.07 24.42
CA GLU A 738 -6.40 -26.49 23.25
C GLU A 738 -7.90 -26.27 23.47
N SER A 739 -8.60 -27.31 23.93
CA SER A 739 -10.06 -27.25 24.12
C SER A 739 -10.46 -26.24 25.21
N GLU A 740 -9.71 -26.14 26.31
CA GLU A 740 -9.97 -25.19 27.39
C GLU A 740 -9.71 -23.74 26.93
N ILE A 741 -8.58 -23.52 26.28
CA ILE A 741 -8.17 -22.19 25.83
C ILE A 741 -9.14 -21.65 24.77
N THR A 742 -9.49 -22.48 23.77
CA THR A 742 -10.41 -22.07 22.70
C THR A 742 -11.83 -21.85 23.22
N ALA A 743 -12.31 -22.68 24.14
CA ALA A 743 -13.61 -22.47 24.82
C ALA A 743 -13.63 -21.12 25.55
N THR A 744 -12.55 -20.77 26.29
CA THR A 744 -12.46 -19.48 26.96
C THR A 744 -12.62 -18.29 26.00
N PHE A 745 -12.00 -18.36 24.81
CA PHE A 745 -12.13 -17.29 23.80
C PHE A 745 -13.53 -17.19 23.20
N ILE A 746 -14.26 -18.28 23.12
CA ILE A 746 -15.64 -18.29 22.64
C ILE A 746 -16.60 -17.82 23.75
N ASP A 747 -16.42 -18.28 24.98
CA ASP A 747 -17.34 -18.02 26.09
C ASP A 747 -17.39 -16.53 26.50
N VAL A 748 -16.34 -15.75 26.24
CA VAL A 748 -16.34 -14.30 26.51
C VAL A 748 -17.07 -13.49 25.46
N GLN A 749 -17.40 -14.09 24.30
CA GLN A 749 -18.07 -13.39 23.18
C GLN A 749 -19.58 -13.27 23.40
N GLY A 750 -20.23 -12.40 22.63
CA GLY A 750 -21.68 -12.18 22.67
C GLY A 750 -22.13 -11.20 23.75
N SER A 751 -21.19 -10.52 24.41
CA SER A 751 -21.48 -9.46 25.39
C SER A 751 -20.54 -8.28 25.16
N PRO A 752 -20.95 -7.04 25.50
CA PRO A 752 -20.12 -5.85 25.31
C PRO A 752 -18.79 -5.94 26.09
N ALA A 753 -17.71 -5.43 25.49
CA ALA A 753 -16.39 -5.27 26.11
C ALA A 753 -16.10 -3.79 26.41
N ASP A 754 -15.53 -3.49 27.58
CA ASP A 754 -15.11 -2.15 27.95
C ASP A 754 -13.57 -2.02 27.80
N LEU A 755 -13.17 -1.16 26.87
CA LEU A 755 -11.75 -0.86 26.60
C LEU A 755 -11.27 0.41 27.32
N GLY A 756 -12.19 1.23 27.89
CA GLY A 756 -11.86 2.48 28.58
C GLY A 756 -11.54 3.68 27.68
N GLY A 757 -11.51 3.50 26.35
CA GLY A 757 -11.26 4.53 25.35
C GLY A 757 -11.16 3.93 23.95
N TYR A 758 -11.23 4.78 22.94
CA TYR A 758 -11.03 4.40 21.52
C TYR A 758 -9.62 4.75 21.02
N TYR A 759 -9.23 6.02 21.19
CA TYR A 759 -7.91 6.53 20.79
C TYR A 759 -6.81 6.27 21.82
N SER A 760 -7.20 6.19 23.09
CA SER A 760 -6.32 5.91 24.24
C SER A 760 -7.00 4.89 25.18
N PRO A 761 -7.08 3.61 24.75
CA PRO A 761 -7.71 2.57 25.58
C PRO A 761 -6.90 2.28 26.84
N SER A 762 -7.62 1.90 27.91
CA SER A 762 -7.00 1.49 29.18
C SER A 762 -6.22 0.21 28.99
N GLU A 763 -4.95 0.20 29.37
CA GLU A 763 -4.07 -0.97 29.28
C GLU A 763 -4.62 -2.15 30.09
N GLU A 764 -5.07 -1.92 31.34
CA GLU A 764 -5.62 -2.96 32.21
C GLU A 764 -6.86 -3.61 31.57
N LYS A 765 -7.84 -2.78 31.14
CA LYS A 765 -9.08 -3.29 30.55
C LYS A 765 -8.83 -4.01 29.22
N THR A 766 -7.98 -3.45 28.37
CA THR A 766 -7.66 -4.05 27.08
C THR A 766 -6.92 -5.38 27.26
N ASN A 767 -5.98 -5.48 28.20
CA ASN A 767 -5.34 -6.75 28.53
C ASN A 767 -6.35 -7.79 29.01
N ALA A 768 -7.30 -7.41 29.88
CA ALA A 768 -8.33 -8.33 30.36
C ALA A 768 -9.21 -8.87 29.21
N VAL A 769 -9.56 -8.00 28.24
CA VAL A 769 -10.37 -8.38 27.07
C VAL A 769 -9.56 -9.24 26.09
N MET A 770 -8.32 -8.88 25.80
CA MET A 770 -7.53 -9.54 24.77
C MET A 770 -6.73 -10.76 25.25
N ARG A 771 -6.59 -10.96 26.57
CA ARG A 771 -5.87 -12.08 27.18
C ARG A 771 -6.71 -12.81 28.25
N PRO A 772 -7.94 -13.26 27.93
CA PRO A 772 -8.84 -13.81 28.94
C PRO A 772 -8.44 -15.22 29.43
N SER A 773 -7.60 -15.98 28.69
CA SER A 773 -7.17 -17.33 29.07
C SER A 773 -5.94 -17.30 29.95
N SER A 774 -6.11 -17.49 31.25
CA SER A 774 -5.00 -17.60 32.20
C SER A 774 -4.07 -18.78 31.90
N THR A 775 -4.61 -19.90 31.41
CA THR A 775 -3.85 -21.10 30.99
C THR A 775 -2.92 -20.77 29.83
N PHE A 776 -3.41 -20.12 28.78
CA PHE A 776 -2.58 -19.68 27.64
C PHE A 776 -1.49 -18.71 28.09
N ASN A 777 -1.87 -17.71 28.88
CA ASN A 777 -0.92 -16.72 29.41
C ASN A 777 0.20 -17.39 30.23
N ALA A 778 -0.13 -18.34 31.12
CA ALA A 778 0.85 -19.03 31.93
C ALA A 778 1.84 -19.88 31.12
N ILE A 779 1.38 -20.54 30.03
CA ILE A 779 2.25 -21.32 29.15
C ILE A 779 3.25 -20.37 28.44
N ILE A 780 2.77 -19.25 27.91
CA ILE A 780 3.63 -18.28 27.22
C ILE A 780 4.63 -17.62 28.15
N ASP A 781 4.20 -17.22 29.37
CA ASP A 781 5.08 -16.63 30.37
C ASP A 781 6.13 -17.64 30.87
N GLY A 782 5.86 -18.94 30.76
CA GLY A 782 6.80 -20.02 31.06
C GLY A 782 7.95 -20.17 30.08
N VAL A 783 7.79 -19.75 28.82
CA VAL A 783 8.84 -19.81 27.77
C VAL A 783 10.01 -18.86 28.08
N LYS A 784 9.75 -17.74 28.72
CA LYS A 784 10.74 -16.70 29.07
C LYS A 784 11.69 -17.09 30.20
N LYS A 785 11.43 -18.18 30.89
CA LYS A 785 12.23 -18.65 32.05
C LYS A 785 13.18 -19.76 31.69
#